data_fcf0795571d1deb4804195a666658f58
#
_entry.id   fcf0795571d1deb4804195a666658f58
#
_cell.length_a   1.000
_cell.length_b   1.000
_cell.length_c   1.000
_cell.angle_alpha   90.00
_cell.angle_beta   90.00
_cell.angle_gamma   90.00
#
_symmetry.space_group_name_H-M   'P 1'
#
loop_
_entity.id
_entity.type
_entity.pdbx_description
1 polymer ?
#
loop_
_entity_poly.entity_id
_entity_poly.type
_entity_poly.pdbx_seq_one_letter_code
_entity_poly.pdbx_strand_id
1 'polypeptide(L)'
;MNHSEIVSFLWGVADLIRDTFKRGKYQDVILPLTVLRRLDCVLASTKAKVMETQARFKGKLDNLGGQLRKASGFAFYNTSRYDFDKLLADAPHLAANLRNYIAGFSPNMREVLEKFDFHNTISKLDEAGLLFQVLERFRNVDLHPDRVDNPTMGTIFEELIRKFNEALNENPGEHYTPRDVVHLMADLMLAGDENRIRRKGAVFSVYDPCCGSGGMLMITKEHVTAGVRRNGDILRPPINPGAEIHLFGQEVNPETWAVSKSDLFIKEPTGRDADNIAYGSTLSNDRHAGRAFDYLIANPPYGKDWKRDEEAVRAESERGAAGRFAPGLPRISDGQLLFFLHMLAHATDPKEGGSRIAIIMNGSPLFTGDAGSGESEIRRFILEHDLLEALIALPEQLFYNTGIATYVWVVTNRKVPARRGKVQLVDATSFWIPMRKSLGDKRREIPLERTQDILKILADFKDGDTRVITEDGKQEETVISKIFPTTHFGFRKITVERPLRLNFQATPERIKRLDDEKGFQSLAQSKKKGAAGAKEQAEGRVEQRRSGSFLERFPAGSSRTGTSSRTRSSPRPGKRSWPFPRRSRKRFFLRSPSGTKPPRSAATRKGIQNPIPSCETAKACRFPKACRTFSSAK
;
A
#
# COMPACT_ATOMS: atom_id res chain seq x y z
N MET A 1 -20.99 -18.00 -19.83
CA MET A 1 -21.20 -17.21 -18.58
C MET A 1 -20.36 -15.97 -18.68
N ASN A 2 -20.90 -14.81 -18.35
CA ASN A 2 -20.11 -13.59 -18.23
C ASN A 2 -19.33 -13.56 -16.90
N HIS A 3 -18.40 -12.62 -16.75
CA HIS A 3 -17.57 -12.50 -15.55
C HIS A 3 -18.37 -12.47 -14.23
N SER A 4 -19.43 -11.66 -14.17
CA SER A 4 -20.26 -11.54 -12.95
C SER A 4 -21.03 -12.81 -12.61
N GLU A 5 -21.46 -13.56 -13.62
CA GLU A 5 -22.11 -14.86 -13.46
C GLU A 5 -21.15 -15.90 -12.90
N ILE A 6 -19.90 -15.93 -13.39
CA ILE A 6 -18.86 -16.85 -12.87
C ILE A 6 -18.55 -16.52 -11.41
N VAL A 7 -18.35 -15.24 -11.07
CA VAL A 7 -18.10 -14.82 -9.69
C VAL A 7 -19.27 -15.18 -8.77
N SER A 8 -20.50 -14.93 -9.21
CA SER A 8 -21.70 -15.28 -8.44
C SER A 8 -21.85 -16.79 -8.25
N PHE A 9 -21.53 -17.57 -9.29
CA PHE A 9 -21.56 -19.02 -9.23
C PHE A 9 -20.50 -19.56 -8.25
N LEU A 10 -19.26 -19.11 -8.35
CA LEU A 10 -18.17 -19.50 -7.44
C LEU A 10 -18.46 -19.06 -6.02
N TRP A 11 -19.02 -17.87 -5.84
CA TRP A 11 -19.44 -17.39 -4.53
C TRP A 11 -20.58 -18.22 -3.94
N GLY A 12 -21.46 -18.77 -4.76
CA GLY A 12 -22.54 -19.68 -4.32
C GLY A 12 -22.03 -20.95 -3.61
N VAL A 13 -20.74 -21.30 -3.78
CA VAL A 13 -20.10 -22.37 -2.97
C VAL A 13 -20.02 -21.97 -1.50
N ALA A 14 -19.86 -20.67 -1.19
CA ALA A 14 -19.86 -20.18 0.18
C ALA A 14 -21.18 -20.52 0.93
N ASP A 15 -22.30 -20.54 0.22
CA ASP A 15 -23.60 -20.91 0.79
C ASP A 15 -23.68 -22.39 1.15
N LEU A 16 -22.97 -23.27 0.42
CA LEU A 16 -22.88 -24.70 0.73
C LEU A 16 -22.04 -24.98 1.97
N ILE A 17 -20.99 -24.19 2.19
CA ILE A 17 -20.01 -24.46 3.24
C ILE A 17 -20.19 -23.60 4.50
N ARG A 18 -21.17 -22.68 4.51
CA ARG A 18 -21.34 -21.67 5.59
C ARG A 18 -21.53 -22.26 6.98
N ASP A 19 -22.14 -23.44 7.09
CA ASP A 19 -22.42 -24.07 8.39
C ASP A 19 -21.22 -24.88 8.90
N THR A 20 -20.29 -25.24 8.02
CA THR A 20 -19.07 -26.01 8.33
C THR A 20 -17.82 -25.13 8.46
N PHE A 21 -17.74 -24.09 7.65
CA PHE A 21 -16.60 -23.18 7.64
C PHE A 21 -16.99 -21.78 8.13
N LYS A 22 -16.14 -21.20 8.97
CA LYS A 22 -16.27 -19.77 9.33
C LYS A 22 -16.08 -18.91 8.07
N ARG A 23 -16.72 -17.74 8.02
CA ARG A 23 -16.65 -16.82 6.84
C ARG A 23 -15.20 -16.55 6.38
N GLY A 24 -14.26 -16.40 7.33
CA GLY A 24 -12.84 -16.21 7.03
C GLY A 24 -12.12 -17.42 6.44
N LYS A 25 -12.79 -18.54 6.33
CA LYS A 25 -12.23 -19.78 5.78
C LYS A 25 -12.85 -20.17 4.43
N TYR A 26 -13.73 -19.35 3.85
CA TYR A 26 -14.31 -19.63 2.55
C TYR A 26 -13.25 -19.57 1.44
N GLN A 27 -12.27 -18.68 1.56
CA GLN A 27 -11.15 -18.59 0.63
C GLN A 27 -10.34 -19.88 0.57
N ASP A 28 -10.15 -20.58 1.71
CA ASP A 28 -9.39 -21.83 1.80
C ASP A 28 -10.05 -22.98 1.01
N VAL A 29 -11.31 -22.85 0.65
CA VAL A 29 -12.06 -23.79 -0.20
C VAL A 29 -12.15 -23.30 -1.63
N ILE A 30 -12.60 -22.07 -1.82
CA ILE A 30 -13.00 -21.56 -3.14
C ILE A 30 -11.78 -21.26 -4.03
N LEU A 31 -10.72 -20.63 -3.47
CA LEU A 31 -9.55 -20.27 -4.27
C LEU A 31 -8.79 -21.50 -4.81
N PRO A 32 -8.40 -22.48 -3.97
CA PRO A 32 -7.68 -23.65 -4.49
C PRO A 32 -8.49 -24.46 -5.47
N LEU A 33 -9.81 -24.61 -5.27
CA LEU A 33 -10.68 -25.31 -6.22
C LEU A 33 -10.86 -24.54 -7.52
N THR A 34 -10.90 -23.21 -7.47
CA THR A 34 -10.94 -22.37 -8.68
C THR A 34 -9.66 -22.56 -9.51
N VAL A 35 -8.48 -22.53 -8.85
CA VAL A 35 -7.19 -22.81 -9.49
C VAL A 35 -7.18 -24.24 -10.05
N LEU A 36 -7.54 -25.23 -9.23
CA LEU A 36 -7.53 -26.63 -9.62
C LEU A 36 -8.45 -26.90 -10.82
N ARG A 37 -9.66 -26.31 -10.85
CA ARG A 37 -10.59 -26.43 -11.96
C ARG A 37 -10.05 -25.77 -13.24
N ARG A 38 -9.41 -24.60 -13.11
CA ARG A 38 -8.76 -23.96 -14.25
C ARG A 38 -7.65 -24.83 -14.83
N LEU A 39 -6.79 -25.41 -13.98
CA LEU A 39 -5.74 -26.33 -14.41
C LEU A 39 -6.30 -27.59 -15.08
N ASP A 40 -7.41 -28.13 -14.58
CA ASP A 40 -8.11 -29.27 -15.16
C ASP A 40 -8.63 -28.95 -16.57
N CYS A 41 -9.30 -27.82 -16.74
CA CYS A 41 -9.77 -27.35 -18.04
C CYS A 41 -8.61 -27.16 -19.04
N VAL A 42 -7.52 -26.51 -18.62
CA VAL A 42 -6.34 -26.24 -19.45
C VAL A 42 -5.68 -27.53 -19.93
N LEU A 43 -5.55 -28.53 -19.05
CA LEU A 43 -4.88 -29.80 -19.37
C LEU A 43 -5.80 -30.84 -20.07
N ALA A 44 -7.11 -30.60 -20.13
CA ALA A 44 -8.07 -31.58 -20.62
C ALA A 44 -7.73 -32.14 -22.03
N SER A 45 -7.36 -31.28 -22.97
CA SER A 45 -7.03 -31.63 -24.34
C SER A 45 -5.71 -32.41 -24.49
N THR A 46 -4.77 -32.26 -23.55
CA THR A 46 -3.43 -32.85 -23.63
C THR A 46 -3.21 -34.00 -22.64
N LYS A 47 -4.15 -34.24 -21.74
CA LYS A 47 -4.05 -35.24 -20.68
C LYS A 47 -3.77 -36.65 -21.19
N ALA A 48 -4.48 -37.11 -22.22
CA ALA A 48 -4.27 -38.42 -22.83
C ALA A 48 -2.82 -38.57 -23.30
N LYS A 49 -2.28 -37.56 -23.99
CA LYS A 49 -0.91 -37.54 -24.51
C LYS A 49 0.13 -37.55 -23.38
N VAL A 50 -0.15 -36.88 -22.27
CA VAL A 50 0.73 -36.90 -21.06
C VAL A 50 0.76 -38.32 -20.48
N MET A 51 -0.40 -38.96 -20.31
CA MET A 51 -0.52 -40.34 -19.80
C MET A 51 0.21 -41.35 -20.69
N GLU A 52 0.02 -41.27 -22.01
CA GLU A 52 0.70 -42.11 -23.00
C GLU A 52 2.24 -41.91 -22.92
N THR A 53 2.67 -40.64 -22.87
CA THR A 53 4.09 -40.30 -22.75
C THR A 53 4.69 -40.88 -21.46
N GLN A 54 3.97 -40.78 -20.34
CA GLN A 54 4.38 -41.38 -19.08
C GLN A 54 4.54 -42.89 -19.20
N ALA A 55 3.53 -43.57 -19.72
CA ALA A 55 3.55 -45.04 -19.92
C ALA A 55 4.73 -45.48 -20.81
N ARG A 56 4.98 -44.75 -21.89
CA ARG A 56 6.05 -45.03 -22.88
C ARG A 56 7.46 -44.94 -22.28
N PHE A 57 7.69 -43.96 -21.41
CA PHE A 57 9.04 -43.68 -20.88
C PHE A 57 9.26 -44.14 -19.44
N LYS A 58 8.22 -44.58 -18.72
CA LYS A 58 8.30 -45.12 -17.36
C LYS A 58 9.30 -46.28 -17.29
N GLY A 59 10.30 -46.15 -16.40
CA GLY A 59 11.38 -47.14 -16.28
C GLY A 59 12.47 -47.09 -17.36
N LYS A 60 12.36 -46.15 -18.34
CA LYS A 60 13.36 -45.93 -19.37
C LYS A 60 14.20 -44.67 -19.18
N LEU A 61 13.65 -43.70 -18.46
CA LEU A 61 14.29 -42.44 -18.15
C LEU A 61 14.12 -42.15 -16.65
N ASP A 62 15.18 -41.65 -16.02
CA ASP A 62 15.17 -41.26 -14.59
C ASP A 62 14.34 -39.98 -14.38
N ASN A 63 14.36 -39.05 -15.35
CA ASN A 63 13.60 -37.81 -15.28
C ASN A 63 12.70 -37.64 -16.51
N LEU A 64 11.41 -37.78 -16.29
CA LEU A 64 10.37 -37.63 -17.33
C LEU A 64 9.86 -36.19 -17.49
N GLY A 65 10.22 -35.27 -16.58
CA GLY A 65 9.63 -33.94 -16.49
C GLY A 65 9.66 -33.15 -17.80
N GLY A 66 10.79 -33.19 -18.53
CA GLY A 66 10.93 -32.52 -19.82
C GLY A 66 10.00 -33.07 -20.90
N GLN A 67 9.85 -34.41 -20.98
CA GLN A 67 8.98 -35.07 -21.96
C GLN A 67 7.51 -34.83 -21.63
N LEU A 68 7.14 -34.85 -20.36
CA LEU A 68 5.77 -34.62 -19.91
C LEU A 68 5.35 -33.16 -20.11
N ARG A 69 6.23 -32.18 -19.86
CA ARG A 69 5.97 -30.77 -20.21
C ARG A 69 5.80 -30.58 -21.72
N LYS A 70 6.64 -31.22 -22.54
CA LYS A 70 6.47 -31.19 -23.99
C LYS A 70 5.14 -31.83 -24.44
N ALA A 71 4.69 -32.88 -23.77
CA ALA A 71 3.42 -33.54 -24.06
C ALA A 71 2.22 -32.68 -23.63
N SER A 72 2.31 -31.97 -22.49
CA SER A 72 1.26 -31.09 -22.01
C SER A 72 1.17 -29.77 -22.78
N GLY A 73 2.29 -29.31 -23.37
CA GLY A 73 2.37 -27.98 -23.98
C GLY A 73 2.53 -26.82 -22.98
N PHE A 74 2.67 -27.13 -21.68
CA PHE A 74 2.82 -26.17 -20.60
C PHE A 74 4.07 -26.49 -19.74
N ALA A 75 4.49 -25.53 -18.93
CA ALA A 75 5.56 -25.73 -17.96
C ALA A 75 5.19 -26.72 -16.84
N PHE A 76 3.96 -27.16 -16.79
CA PHE A 76 3.40 -28.12 -15.84
C PHE A 76 2.60 -29.21 -16.53
N TYR A 77 2.34 -30.29 -15.83
CA TYR A 77 1.56 -31.45 -16.32
C TYR A 77 0.87 -32.14 -15.15
N ASN A 78 -0.05 -33.08 -15.47
CA ASN A 78 -0.64 -33.97 -14.47
C ASN A 78 -0.64 -35.41 -14.97
N THR A 79 -0.06 -36.32 -14.17
CA THR A 79 0.08 -37.76 -14.46
C THR A 79 -0.96 -38.65 -13.80
N SER A 80 -1.88 -38.08 -13.01
CA SER A 80 -2.98 -38.83 -12.42
C SER A 80 -4.02 -39.21 -13.48
N ARG A 81 -4.63 -40.39 -13.32
CA ARG A 81 -5.74 -40.84 -14.18
C ARG A 81 -7.03 -40.04 -14.02
N TYR A 82 -7.12 -39.29 -12.91
CA TYR A 82 -8.32 -38.55 -12.55
C TYR A 82 -8.36 -37.16 -13.22
N ASP A 83 -9.57 -36.74 -13.49
CA ASP A 83 -10.04 -35.41 -13.85
C ASP A 83 -11.33 -35.16 -13.06
N PHE A 84 -11.95 -33.99 -13.13
CA PHE A 84 -13.17 -33.71 -12.36
C PHE A 84 -14.32 -34.69 -12.67
N ASP A 85 -14.47 -35.16 -13.90
CA ASP A 85 -15.50 -36.12 -14.25
C ASP A 85 -15.24 -37.50 -13.61
N LYS A 86 -14.01 -37.98 -13.68
CA LYS A 86 -13.63 -39.28 -13.09
C LYS A 86 -13.57 -39.23 -11.56
N LEU A 87 -13.28 -38.09 -10.94
CA LEU A 87 -13.37 -37.90 -9.50
C LEU A 87 -14.81 -38.08 -9.03
N LEU A 88 -15.78 -37.44 -9.68
CA LEU A 88 -17.19 -37.52 -9.30
C LEU A 88 -17.81 -38.88 -9.59
N ALA A 89 -17.27 -39.64 -10.58
CA ALA A 89 -17.72 -40.98 -10.90
C ALA A 89 -17.41 -42.02 -9.81
N ASP A 90 -16.47 -41.72 -8.86
CA ASP A 90 -16.08 -42.61 -7.76
C ASP A 90 -16.27 -41.89 -6.42
N ALA A 91 -17.51 -41.57 -6.07
CA ALA A 91 -17.88 -40.83 -4.89
C ALA A 91 -17.40 -41.46 -3.56
N PRO A 92 -17.41 -42.80 -3.37
CA PRO A 92 -16.94 -43.40 -2.12
C PRO A 92 -15.46 -43.18 -1.81
N HIS A 93 -14.63 -42.97 -2.84
CA HIS A 93 -13.18 -42.77 -2.71
C HIS A 93 -12.74 -41.35 -3.06
N LEU A 94 -13.69 -40.41 -3.12
CA LEU A 94 -13.50 -39.08 -3.68
C LEU A 94 -12.33 -38.31 -3.04
N ALA A 95 -12.21 -38.30 -1.72
CA ALA A 95 -11.14 -37.59 -1.01
C ALA A 95 -9.75 -38.18 -1.32
N ALA A 96 -9.64 -39.51 -1.35
CA ALA A 96 -8.38 -40.20 -1.71
C ALA A 96 -8.01 -39.96 -3.17
N ASN A 97 -8.99 -40.02 -4.08
CA ASN A 97 -8.80 -39.79 -5.51
C ASN A 97 -8.42 -38.33 -5.80
N LEU A 98 -9.01 -37.35 -5.10
CA LEU A 98 -8.64 -35.94 -5.21
C LEU A 98 -7.21 -35.68 -4.75
N ARG A 99 -6.79 -36.30 -3.63
CA ARG A 99 -5.39 -36.23 -3.20
C ARG A 99 -4.43 -36.85 -4.22
N ASN A 100 -4.80 -37.98 -4.82
CA ASN A 100 -4.04 -38.59 -5.91
C ASN A 100 -3.96 -37.67 -7.13
N TYR A 101 -5.08 -37.00 -7.49
CA TYR A 101 -5.11 -36.03 -8.57
C TYR A 101 -4.15 -34.88 -8.34
N ILE A 102 -4.14 -34.31 -7.13
CA ILE A 102 -3.23 -33.22 -6.74
C ILE A 102 -1.77 -33.71 -6.77
N ALA A 103 -1.49 -34.89 -6.22
CA ALA A 103 -0.15 -35.50 -6.22
C ALA A 103 0.38 -35.79 -7.64
N GLY A 104 -0.52 -35.97 -8.62
CA GLY A 104 -0.16 -36.19 -10.02
C GLY A 104 0.38 -34.97 -10.76
N PHE A 105 0.25 -33.77 -10.21
CA PHE A 105 0.83 -32.56 -10.82
C PHE A 105 2.36 -32.56 -10.74
N SER A 106 2.98 -31.86 -11.67
CA SER A 106 4.42 -31.62 -11.69
C SER A 106 4.89 -30.90 -10.41
N PRO A 107 6.18 -31.07 -10.00
CA PRO A 107 6.69 -30.51 -8.73
C PRO A 107 6.43 -29.01 -8.55
N ASN A 108 6.63 -28.21 -9.60
CA ASN A 108 6.38 -26.76 -9.58
C ASN A 108 4.91 -26.40 -9.34
N MET A 109 3.97 -27.18 -9.91
CA MET A 109 2.54 -26.94 -9.69
C MET A 109 2.05 -27.49 -8.35
N ARG A 110 2.66 -28.58 -7.85
CA ARG A 110 2.39 -29.07 -6.49
C ARG A 110 2.79 -28.04 -5.44
N GLU A 111 3.96 -27.39 -5.58
CA GLU A 111 4.39 -26.30 -4.71
C GLU A 111 3.32 -25.19 -4.62
N VAL A 112 2.72 -24.83 -5.75
CA VAL A 112 1.60 -23.86 -5.80
C VAL A 112 0.40 -24.35 -5.02
N LEU A 113 -0.03 -25.61 -5.24
CA LEU A 113 -1.21 -26.17 -4.58
C LEU A 113 -1.01 -26.39 -3.07
N GLU A 114 0.23 -26.72 -2.64
CA GLU A 114 0.60 -26.86 -1.23
C GLU A 114 0.46 -25.55 -0.44
N LYS A 115 0.66 -24.38 -1.07
CA LYS A 115 0.51 -23.07 -0.43
C LYS A 115 -0.92 -22.72 -0.02
N PHE A 116 -1.91 -23.41 -0.58
CA PHE A 116 -3.31 -23.27 -0.15
C PHE A 116 -3.67 -24.10 1.09
N ASP A 117 -2.75 -24.94 1.64
CA ASP A 117 -3.05 -25.92 2.71
C ASP A 117 -4.29 -26.79 2.41
N PHE A 118 -4.46 -27.15 1.14
CA PHE A 118 -5.70 -27.72 0.63
C PHE A 118 -5.97 -29.15 1.14
N HIS A 119 -4.94 -29.87 1.59
CA HIS A 119 -5.11 -31.21 2.16
C HIS A 119 -5.99 -31.22 3.40
N ASN A 120 -5.82 -30.25 4.30
CA ASN A 120 -6.66 -30.09 5.49
C ASN A 120 -8.10 -29.72 5.13
N THR A 121 -8.26 -28.88 4.12
CA THR A 121 -9.56 -28.46 3.60
C THR A 121 -10.33 -29.62 2.99
N ILE A 122 -9.68 -30.51 2.22
CA ILE A 122 -10.28 -31.75 1.70
C ILE A 122 -10.80 -32.62 2.82
N SER A 123 -10.00 -32.86 3.89
CA SER A 123 -10.41 -33.66 5.04
C SER A 123 -11.68 -33.12 5.69
N LYS A 124 -11.74 -31.82 5.94
CA LYS A 124 -12.91 -31.16 6.55
C LYS A 124 -14.16 -31.22 5.68
N LEU A 125 -14.02 -31.08 4.36
CA LEU A 125 -15.14 -31.19 3.42
C LEU A 125 -15.67 -32.62 3.36
N ASP A 126 -14.78 -33.62 3.41
CA ASP A 126 -15.12 -35.03 3.37
C ASP A 126 -15.84 -35.46 4.66
N GLU A 127 -15.29 -35.10 5.83
CA GLU A 127 -15.91 -35.34 7.15
C GLU A 127 -17.31 -34.69 7.26
N ALA A 128 -17.52 -33.55 6.63
CA ALA A 128 -18.80 -32.86 6.62
C ALA A 128 -19.77 -33.39 5.53
N GLY A 129 -19.36 -34.33 4.68
CA GLY A 129 -20.18 -34.86 3.57
C GLY A 129 -20.41 -33.84 2.45
N LEU A 130 -19.62 -32.78 2.37
CA LEU A 130 -19.78 -31.68 1.43
C LEU A 130 -18.88 -31.79 0.20
N LEU A 131 -17.85 -32.65 0.24
CA LEU A 131 -16.81 -32.70 -0.79
C LEU A 131 -17.37 -32.97 -2.18
N PHE A 132 -18.33 -33.90 -2.30
CA PHE A 132 -18.96 -34.22 -3.58
C PHE A 132 -19.73 -33.03 -4.15
N GLN A 133 -20.59 -32.41 -3.37
CA GLN A 133 -21.43 -31.29 -3.79
C GLN A 133 -20.57 -30.07 -4.21
N VAL A 134 -19.50 -29.81 -3.48
CA VAL A 134 -18.57 -28.72 -3.80
C VAL A 134 -17.84 -29.00 -5.11
N LEU A 135 -17.28 -30.20 -5.32
CA LEU A 135 -16.62 -30.57 -6.58
C LEU A 135 -17.56 -30.58 -7.76
N GLU A 136 -18.80 -31.07 -7.60
CA GLU A 136 -19.84 -31.04 -8.63
C GLU A 136 -20.15 -29.61 -9.08
N ARG A 137 -20.21 -28.66 -8.13
CA ARG A 137 -20.34 -27.23 -8.47
C ARG A 137 -19.21 -26.79 -9.36
N PHE A 138 -17.95 -27.03 -8.98
CA PHE A 138 -16.79 -26.62 -9.78
C PHE A 138 -16.73 -27.30 -11.15
N ARG A 139 -17.13 -28.56 -11.27
CA ARG A 139 -17.19 -29.28 -12.55
C ARG A 139 -18.08 -28.58 -13.57
N ASN A 140 -19.16 -27.95 -13.12
CA ASN A 140 -20.15 -27.28 -13.98
C ASN A 140 -19.67 -25.90 -14.49
N VAL A 141 -18.47 -25.43 -14.12
CA VAL A 141 -17.88 -24.20 -14.66
C VAL A 141 -16.76 -24.53 -15.61
N ASP A 142 -16.83 -23.99 -16.82
CA ASP A 142 -15.73 -24.04 -17.78
C ASP A 142 -14.84 -22.80 -17.62
N LEU A 143 -13.64 -23.03 -17.08
CA LEU A 143 -12.61 -22.01 -16.86
C LEU A 143 -11.47 -22.11 -17.88
N HIS A 144 -11.68 -22.77 -19.04
CA HIS A 144 -10.67 -22.83 -20.10
C HIS A 144 -10.33 -21.42 -20.63
N PRO A 145 -9.05 -21.12 -20.98
CA PRO A 145 -8.65 -19.81 -21.50
C PRO A 145 -9.45 -19.31 -22.71
N ASP A 146 -9.96 -20.21 -23.56
CA ASP A 146 -10.81 -19.86 -24.70
C ASP A 146 -12.21 -19.35 -24.29
N ARG A 147 -12.66 -19.64 -23.07
CA ARG A 147 -13.95 -19.20 -22.52
C ARG A 147 -13.78 -18.05 -21.53
N VAL A 148 -12.74 -18.15 -20.74
CA VAL A 148 -12.38 -17.17 -19.70
C VAL A 148 -10.90 -16.85 -19.91
N ASP A 149 -10.61 -15.82 -20.65
CA ASP A 149 -9.24 -15.40 -20.91
C ASP A 149 -8.48 -15.04 -19.61
N ASN A 150 -7.16 -15.00 -19.66
CA ASN A 150 -6.35 -14.75 -18.47
C ASN A 150 -6.63 -13.39 -17.81
N PRO A 151 -6.84 -12.27 -18.54
CA PRO A 151 -7.28 -11.02 -17.94
C PRO A 151 -8.60 -11.14 -17.18
N THR A 152 -9.59 -11.81 -17.77
CA THR A 152 -10.89 -12.05 -17.11
C THR A 152 -10.73 -12.93 -15.89
N MET A 153 -9.90 -13.97 -15.95
CA MET A 153 -9.63 -14.85 -14.80
C MET A 153 -8.97 -14.09 -13.65
N GLY A 154 -8.00 -13.23 -13.93
CA GLY A 154 -7.41 -12.35 -12.92
C GLY A 154 -8.48 -11.47 -12.26
N THR A 155 -9.41 -10.89 -13.03
CA THR A 155 -10.54 -10.12 -12.48
C THR A 155 -11.46 -10.98 -11.61
N ILE A 156 -11.69 -12.25 -11.98
CA ILE A 156 -12.48 -13.19 -11.15
C ILE A 156 -11.80 -13.44 -9.81
N PHE A 157 -10.49 -13.70 -9.79
CA PHE A 157 -9.74 -13.87 -8.54
C PHE A 157 -9.79 -12.61 -7.68
N GLU A 158 -9.56 -11.44 -8.27
CA GLU A 158 -9.64 -10.15 -7.57
C GLU A 158 -11.01 -9.95 -6.91
N GLU A 159 -12.08 -10.21 -7.64
CA GLU A 159 -13.45 -10.05 -7.14
C GLU A 159 -13.80 -11.09 -6.04
N LEU A 160 -13.33 -12.34 -6.16
CA LEU A 160 -13.51 -13.35 -5.13
C LEU A 160 -12.80 -12.94 -3.84
N ILE A 161 -11.54 -12.54 -3.91
CA ILE A 161 -10.78 -12.15 -2.71
C ILE A 161 -11.36 -10.86 -2.11
N ARG A 162 -11.81 -9.90 -2.93
CA ARG A 162 -12.56 -8.73 -2.46
C ARG A 162 -13.77 -9.15 -1.62
N LYS A 163 -14.58 -10.09 -2.12
CA LYS A 163 -15.76 -10.60 -1.40
C LYS A 163 -15.38 -11.31 -0.09
N PHE A 164 -14.26 -12.06 -0.06
CA PHE A 164 -13.79 -12.69 1.17
C PHE A 164 -13.39 -11.65 2.21
N ASN A 165 -12.64 -10.63 1.83
CA ASN A 165 -12.19 -9.56 2.72
C ASN A 165 -13.36 -8.73 3.25
N GLU A 166 -14.36 -8.40 2.41
CA GLU A 166 -15.60 -7.76 2.86
C GLU A 166 -16.36 -8.61 3.89
N ALA A 167 -16.40 -9.93 3.69
CA ALA A 167 -17.06 -10.85 4.63
C ALA A 167 -16.33 -10.92 5.98
N LEU A 168 -15.05 -10.55 6.04
CA LEU A 168 -14.20 -10.54 7.24
C LEU A 168 -14.13 -9.19 7.94
N ASN A 169 -14.64 -8.10 7.34
CA ASN A 169 -14.34 -6.73 7.72
C ASN A 169 -12.81 -6.44 7.75
N GLU A 170 -12.03 -7.19 7.01
CA GLU A 170 -10.62 -6.91 6.77
C GLU A 170 -10.50 -5.87 5.64
N ASN A 171 -9.43 -5.08 5.67
CA ASN A 171 -9.20 -4.05 4.65
C ASN A 171 -8.86 -4.70 3.30
N PRO A 172 -9.80 -4.79 2.34
CA PRO A 172 -9.54 -5.48 1.07
C PRO A 172 -8.55 -4.77 0.13
N GLY A 173 -8.16 -3.51 0.39
CA GLY A 173 -7.27 -2.75 -0.48
C GLY A 173 -5.80 -3.08 -0.36
N GLU A 174 -5.48 -3.96 0.57
CA GLU A 174 -4.09 -4.41 0.71
C GLU A 174 -3.69 -5.39 -0.41
N HIS A 175 -4.63 -5.87 -1.23
CA HIS A 175 -4.36 -6.98 -2.14
C HIS A 175 -4.59 -6.68 -3.62
N TYR A 176 -5.33 -5.61 -3.98
CA TYR A 176 -5.68 -5.38 -5.40
C TYR A 176 -5.70 -3.92 -5.82
N THR A 177 -4.98 -3.65 -6.90
CA THR A 177 -5.02 -2.37 -7.60
C THR A 177 -6.05 -2.45 -8.72
N PRO A 178 -7.03 -1.55 -8.78
CA PRO A 178 -8.01 -1.52 -9.86
C PRO A 178 -7.33 -1.42 -11.23
N ARG A 179 -7.85 -2.13 -12.23
CA ARG A 179 -7.21 -2.27 -13.55
C ARG A 179 -7.01 -0.95 -14.27
N ASP A 180 -7.96 -0.02 -14.16
CA ASP A 180 -7.84 1.33 -14.70
C ASP A 180 -6.63 2.07 -14.12
N VAL A 181 -6.39 1.91 -12.81
CA VAL A 181 -5.19 2.49 -12.14
C VAL A 181 -3.93 1.76 -12.59
N VAL A 182 -3.95 0.42 -12.74
CA VAL A 182 -2.80 -0.34 -13.24
C VAL A 182 -2.42 0.09 -14.65
N HIS A 183 -3.41 0.26 -15.55
CA HIS A 183 -3.18 0.76 -16.90
C HIS A 183 -2.52 2.15 -16.87
N LEU A 184 -3.02 3.07 -16.06
CA LEU A 184 -2.42 4.38 -15.90
C LEU A 184 -0.97 4.29 -15.38
N MET A 185 -0.71 3.47 -14.35
CA MET A 185 0.63 3.31 -13.77
C MET A 185 1.63 2.71 -14.77
N ALA A 186 1.20 1.68 -15.52
CA ALA A 186 2.03 1.10 -16.56
C ALA A 186 2.39 2.13 -17.64
N ASP A 187 1.40 2.92 -18.06
CA ASP A 187 1.62 3.99 -19.05
C ASP A 187 2.56 5.08 -18.53
N LEU A 188 2.36 5.55 -17.30
CA LEU A 188 3.24 6.55 -16.68
C LEU A 188 4.68 6.04 -16.52
N MET A 189 4.85 4.75 -16.20
CA MET A 189 6.16 4.12 -16.08
C MET A 189 6.86 4.02 -17.44
N LEU A 190 6.13 3.65 -18.49
CA LEU A 190 6.68 3.45 -19.83
C LEU A 190 6.81 4.76 -20.62
N ALA A 191 6.16 5.86 -20.17
CA ALA A 191 6.15 7.14 -20.85
C ALA A 191 7.56 7.69 -21.06
N GLY A 192 7.84 8.14 -22.31
CA GLY A 192 9.14 8.66 -22.72
C GLY A 192 10.18 7.60 -23.08
N ASP A 193 9.84 6.32 -22.96
CA ASP A 193 10.71 5.18 -23.31
C ASP A 193 10.27 4.45 -24.59
N GLU A 194 9.23 4.93 -25.25
CA GLU A 194 8.64 4.25 -26.41
C GLU A 194 9.69 3.96 -27.50
N ASN A 195 10.63 4.86 -27.73
CA ASN A 195 11.71 4.67 -28.69
C ASN A 195 12.67 3.53 -28.31
N ARG A 196 12.93 3.36 -27.01
CA ARG A 196 13.75 2.26 -26.48
C ARG A 196 13.00 0.93 -26.61
N ILE A 197 11.71 0.93 -26.26
CA ILE A 197 10.84 -0.23 -26.30
C ILE A 197 10.60 -0.71 -27.74
N ARG A 198 10.45 0.19 -28.71
CA ARG A 198 10.20 -0.12 -30.14
C ARG A 198 11.39 -0.72 -30.86
N ARG A 199 12.57 -0.77 -30.27
CA ARG A 199 13.76 -1.36 -30.91
C ARG A 199 13.53 -2.84 -31.19
N LYS A 200 14.00 -3.30 -32.35
CA LYS A 200 13.99 -4.72 -32.72
C LYS A 200 14.84 -5.49 -31.73
N GLY A 201 14.30 -6.62 -31.19
CA GLY A 201 14.99 -7.42 -30.19
C GLY A 201 15.09 -6.76 -28.81
N ALA A 202 14.19 -5.83 -28.50
CA ALA A 202 14.14 -5.22 -27.17
C ALA A 202 13.83 -6.27 -26.10
N VAL A 203 14.67 -6.31 -25.05
CA VAL A 203 14.52 -7.18 -23.89
C VAL A 203 14.49 -6.31 -22.64
N PHE A 204 13.49 -6.51 -21.78
CA PHE A 204 13.33 -5.75 -20.55
C PHE A 204 12.87 -6.62 -19.39
N SER A 205 13.23 -6.19 -18.20
CA SER A 205 12.74 -6.75 -16.94
C SER A 205 11.74 -5.81 -16.26
N VAL A 206 10.66 -6.38 -15.73
CA VAL A 206 9.64 -5.67 -14.92
C VAL A 206 9.56 -6.32 -13.55
N TYR A 207 9.63 -5.55 -12.49
CA TYR A 207 9.62 -6.04 -11.12
C TYR A 207 8.53 -5.38 -10.28
N ASP A 208 7.84 -6.21 -9.48
CA ASP A 208 6.89 -5.79 -8.44
C ASP A 208 7.24 -6.44 -7.10
N PRO A 209 7.69 -5.68 -6.09
CA PRO A 209 8.08 -6.21 -4.78
C PRO A 209 6.93 -6.66 -3.88
N CYS A 210 5.68 -6.41 -4.27
CA CYS A 210 4.46 -6.79 -3.55
C CYS A 210 3.36 -7.15 -4.56
N CYS A 211 3.68 -8.12 -5.43
CA CYS A 211 3.00 -8.32 -6.71
C CYS A 211 1.55 -8.82 -6.60
N GLY A 212 1.10 -9.23 -5.42
CA GLY A 212 -0.24 -9.74 -5.25
C GLY A 212 -0.53 -10.89 -6.21
N SER A 213 -1.62 -10.80 -6.97
CA SER A 213 -2.00 -11.75 -8.03
C SER A 213 -1.15 -11.65 -9.31
N GLY A 214 -0.17 -10.75 -9.36
CA GLY A 214 0.65 -10.51 -10.55
C GLY A 214 -0.01 -9.63 -11.62
N GLY A 215 -1.17 -9.04 -11.31
CA GLY A 215 -1.95 -8.25 -12.27
C GLY A 215 -1.18 -7.07 -12.87
N MET A 216 -0.40 -6.33 -12.05
CA MET A 216 0.40 -5.20 -12.53
C MET A 216 1.49 -5.64 -13.51
N LEU A 217 2.16 -6.74 -13.20
CA LEU A 217 3.20 -7.33 -14.05
C LEU A 217 2.63 -7.76 -15.41
N MET A 218 1.52 -8.51 -15.38
CA MET A 218 0.87 -9.03 -16.59
C MET A 218 0.34 -7.91 -17.49
N ILE A 219 -0.35 -6.92 -16.92
CA ILE A 219 -0.87 -5.77 -17.67
C ILE A 219 0.27 -4.97 -18.29
N THR A 220 1.37 -4.75 -17.56
CA THR A 220 2.54 -4.05 -18.11
C THR A 220 3.13 -4.78 -19.32
N LYS A 221 3.28 -6.12 -19.24
CA LYS A 221 3.74 -6.93 -20.37
C LYS A 221 2.77 -6.84 -21.55
N GLU A 222 1.45 -6.93 -21.29
CA GLU A 222 0.42 -6.81 -22.31
C GLU A 222 0.43 -5.43 -23.00
N HIS A 223 0.60 -4.34 -22.28
CA HIS A 223 0.71 -3.00 -22.85
C HIS A 223 1.80 -2.92 -23.92
N VAL A 224 2.92 -3.59 -23.68
CA VAL A 224 4.04 -3.59 -24.62
C VAL A 224 3.78 -4.54 -25.79
N THR A 225 3.33 -5.77 -25.52
CA THR A 225 3.36 -6.87 -26.50
C THR A 225 2.02 -7.14 -27.20
N ALA A 226 0.89 -6.84 -26.55
CA ALA A 226 -0.46 -7.15 -27.05
C ALA A 226 -1.36 -5.91 -27.21
N GLY A 227 -0.96 -4.78 -26.60
CA GLY A 227 -1.77 -3.56 -26.54
C GLY A 227 -2.88 -3.64 -25.50
N VAL A 228 -3.73 -2.60 -25.45
CA VAL A 228 -4.90 -2.55 -24.56
C VAL A 228 -6.12 -3.04 -25.33
N ARG A 229 -6.80 -4.03 -24.78
CA ARG A 229 -8.01 -4.65 -25.38
C ARG A 229 -9.19 -4.58 -24.42
N ARG A 230 -10.40 -4.48 -24.99
CA ARG A 230 -11.66 -4.58 -24.25
C ARG A 230 -12.68 -5.33 -25.10
N ASN A 231 -13.24 -6.42 -24.58
CA ASN A 231 -14.22 -7.26 -25.28
C ASN A 231 -13.76 -7.74 -26.67
N GLY A 232 -12.45 -7.96 -26.85
CA GLY A 232 -11.86 -8.35 -28.14
C GLY A 232 -11.38 -7.18 -29.01
N ASP A 233 -11.90 -5.97 -28.80
CA ASP A 233 -11.51 -4.79 -29.56
C ASP A 233 -10.16 -4.23 -29.06
N ILE A 234 -9.31 -3.83 -30.00
CA ILE A 234 -8.03 -3.17 -29.71
C ILE A 234 -8.30 -1.69 -29.49
N LEU A 235 -8.28 -1.26 -28.21
CA LEU A 235 -8.41 0.15 -27.84
C LEU A 235 -7.11 0.91 -28.05
N ARG A 236 -5.97 0.24 -27.90
CA ARG A 236 -4.65 0.77 -28.17
C ARG A 236 -3.73 -0.34 -28.71
N PRO A 237 -3.01 -0.11 -29.80
CA PRO A 237 -2.10 -1.10 -30.36
C PRO A 237 -0.90 -1.34 -29.43
N PRO A 238 -0.23 -2.50 -29.54
CA PRO A 238 0.97 -2.80 -28.78
C PRO A 238 2.11 -1.81 -29.14
N ILE A 239 2.96 -1.52 -28.17
CA ILE A 239 4.15 -0.68 -28.40
C ILE A 239 5.15 -1.45 -29.26
N ASN A 240 5.41 -2.72 -28.90
CA ASN A 240 6.30 -3.63 -29.64
C ASN A 240 5.88 -5.09 -29.43
N PRO A 241 5.17 -5.71 -30.38
CA PRO A 241 4.78 -7.13 -30.28
C PRO A 241 5.96 -8.11 -30.20
N GLY A 242 7.14 -7.71 -30.68
CA GLY A 242 8.35 -8.53 -30.68
C GLY A 242 9.28 -8.30 -29.50
N ALA A 243 8.88 -7.49 -28.51
CA ALA A 243 9.68 -7.29 -27.32
C ALA A 243 9.63 -8.52 -26.38
N GLU A 244 10.75 -8.90 -25.80
CA GLU A 244 10.84 -9.94 -24.77
C GLU A 244 10.77 -9.26 -23.40
N ILE A 245 9.71 -9.50 -22.63
CA ILE A 245 9.50 -8.92 -21.30
C ILE A 245 9.56 -10.03 -20.27
N HIS A 246 10.51 -9.94 -19.36
CA HIS A 246 10.67 -10.85 -18.23
C HIS A 246 10.04 -10.25 -16.97
N LEU A 247 9.08 -10.97 -16.40
CA LEU A 247 8.38 -10.56 -15.18
C LEU A 247 9.09 -11.13 -13.95
N PHE A 248 9.21 -10.30 -12.92
CA PHE A 248 9.73 -10.67 -11.61
C PHE A 248 8.79 -10.15 -10.54
N GLY A 249 8.59 -10.92 -9.49
CA GLY A 249 7.72 -10.49 -8.39
C GLY A 249 8.09 -11.13 -7.07
N GLN A 250 7.63 -10.52 -5.99
CA GLN A 250 7.69 -11.11 -4.67
C GLN A 250 6.38 -10.88 -3.92
N GLU A 251 5.87 -11.92 -3.24
CA GLU A 251 4.62 -11.86 -2.51
C GLU A 251 4.73 -12.61 -1.17
N VAL A 252 4.22 -12.00 -0.11
CA VAL A 252 4.28 -12.53 1.25
C VAL A 252 3.08 -13.40 1.61
N ASN A 253 1.93 -13.14 0.98
CA ASN A 253 0.72 -13.94 1.20
C ASN A 253 0.77 -15.23 0.36
N PRO A 254 0.67 -16.42 0.98
CA PRO A 254 0.85 -17.68 0.27
C PRO A 254 -0.25 -17.96 -0.77
N GLU A 255 -1.50 -17.61 -0.49
CA GLU A 255 -2.63 -17.85 -1.38
C GLU A 255 -2.54 -16.94 -2.62
N THR A 256 -2.24 -15.68 -2.39
CA THR A 256 -2.10 -14.68 -3.47
C THR A 256 -0.89 -14.99 -4.35
N TRP A 257 0.24 -15.42 -3.75
CA TRP A 257 1.40 -15.91 -4.47
C TRP A 257 1.05 -17.14 -5.34
N ALA A 258 0.27 -18.09 -4.79
CA ALA A 258 -0.13 -19.28 -5.52
C ALA A 258 -1.05 -18.95 -6.72
N VAL A 259 -1.97 -18.00 -6.54
CA VAL A 259 -2.81 -17.48 -7.65
C VAL A 259 -1.93 -16.86 -8.73
N SER A 260 -1.02 -15.95 -8.37
CA SER A 260 -0.12 -15.29 -9.32
C SER A 260 0.72 -16.30 -10.12
N LYS A 261 1.34 -17.24 -9.42
CA LYS A 261 2.22 -18.24 -10.04
C LYS A 261 1.45 -19.19 -10.97
N SER A 262 0.25 -19.63 -10.54
CA SER A 262 -0.60 -20.50 -11.38
C SER A 262 -1.07 -19.82 -12.66
N ASP A 263 -1.45 -18.56 -12.58
CA ASP A 263 -1.92 -17.79 -13.74
C ASP A 263 -0.79 -17.53 -14.75
N LEU A 264 0.40 -17.23 -14.27
CA LEU A 264 1.60 -17.06 -15.09
C LEU A 264 2.03 -18.38 -15.77
N PHE A 265 1.91 -19.54 -15.11
CA PHE A 265 2.19 -20.84 -15.72
C PHE A 265 1.23 -21.16 -16.87
N ILE A 266 -0.02 -20.73 -16.77
CA ILE A 266 -1.02 -20.93 -17.83
C ILE A 266 -0.75 -19.97 -19.00
N LYS A 267 -0.36 -18.74 -18.71
CA LYS A 267 -0.19 -17.67 -19.70
C LYS A 267 1.12 -17.80 -20.49
N GLU A 268 2.17 -18.23 -19.83
CA GLU A 268 3.51 -18.35 -20.41
C GLU A 268 3.97 -19.82 -20.38
N PRO A 269 3.88 -20.52 -21.53
CA PRO A 269 4.12 -21.98 -21.61
C PRO A 269 5.51 -22.42 -21.15
N THR A 270 6.54 -21.55 -21.18
CA THR A 270 7.89 -21.91 -20.72
C THR A 270 8.00 -21.91 -19.18
N GLY A 271 7.12 -21.20 -18.49
CA GLY A 271 7.10 -21.07 -17.03
C GLY A 271 8.13 -20.10 -16.46
N ARG A 272 8.92 -19.41 -17.27
CA ARG A 272 10.00 -18.52 -16.81
C ARG A 272 9.46 -17.40 -15.92
N ASP A 273 8.39 -16.73 -16.35
CA ASP A 273 7.81 -15.63 -15.59
C ASP A 273 7.26 -16.15 -14.24
N ALA A 274 6.61 -17.33 -14.24
CA ALA A 274 6.11 -17.95 -13.02
C ALA A 274 7.24 -18.31 -12.03
N ASP A 275 8.37 -18.81 -12.54
CA ASP A 275 9.52 -19.18 -11.71
C ASP A 275 10.21 -17.97 -11.08
N ASN A 276 10.04 -16.78 -11.65
CA ASN A 276 10.53 -15.52 -11.12
C ASN A 276 9.63 -14.89 -10.04
N ILE A 277 8.48 -15.51 -9.71
CA ILE A 277 7.62 -15.04 -8.61
C ILE A 277 8.06 -15.73 -7.32
N ALA A 278 8.72 -14.97 -6.46
CA ALA A 278 9.26 -15.45 -5.21
C ALA A 278 8.26 -15.33 -4.04
N TYR A 279 8.30 -16.30 -3.11
CA TYR A 279 7.51 -16.27 -1.89
C TYR A 279 8.32 -15.72 -0.72
N GLY A 280 7.73 -14.81 0.05
CA GLY A 280 8.29 -14.28 1.29
C GLY A 280 8.19 -12.75 1.41
N SER A 281 8.54 -12.25 2.61
CA SER A 281 8.55 -10.80 2.85
C SER A 281 9.70 -10.12 2.11
N THR A 282 9.37 -9.15 1.27
CA THR A 282 10.33 -8.30 0.54
C THR A 282 11.22 -7.50 1.50
N LEU A 283 10.69 -7.09 2.64
CA LEU A 283 11.41 -6.23 3.58
C LEU A 283 12.49 -6.99 4.35
N SER A 284 12.19 -8.21 4.82
CA SER A 284 13.13 -9.02 5.63
C SER A 284 13.85 -10.11 4.87
N ASN A 285 13.40 -10.49 3.67
CA ASN A 285 13.95 -11.59 2.89
C ASN A 285 13.87 -11.30 1.39
N ASP A 286 14.76 -10.45 0.92
CA ASP A 286 14.89 -10.11 -0.50
C ASP A 286 15.31 -11.33 -1.32
N ARG A 287 14.38 -11.90 -2.08
CA ARG A 287 14.59 -13.09 -2.90
C ARG A 287 15.20 -12.77 -4.27
N HIS A 288 15.30 -11.49 -4.62
CA HIS A 288 15.90 -11.00 -5.85
C HIS A 288 17.19 -10.21 -5.59
N ALA A 289 17.81 -10.37 -4.41
CA ALA A 289 19.02 -9.68 -4.02
C ALA A 289 20.10 -9.72 -5.10
N GLY A 290 20.72 -8.57 -5.37
CA GLY A 290 21.76 -8.44 -6.40
C GLY A 290 21.24 -8.37 -7.85
N ARG A 291 19.92 -8.39 -8.07
CA ARG A 291 19.33 -8.15 -9.40
C ARG A 291 18.94 -6.68 -9.54
N ALA A 292 19.08 -6.17 -10.75
CA ALA A 292 18.56 -4.85 -11.14
C ALA A 292 17.51 -5.01 -12.24
N PHE A 293 16.56 -4.09 -12.30
CA PHE A 293 15.43 -4.16 -13.22
C PHE A 293 15.25 -2.85 -14.00
N ASP A 294 14.80 -2.97 -15.27
CA ASP A 294 14.56 -1.81 -16.14
C ASP A 294 13.33 -1.00 -15.71
N TYR A 295 12.26 -1.70 -15.34
CA TYR A 295 10.99 -1.11 -14.93
C TYR A 295 10.54 -1.71 -13.61
N LEU A 296 10.07 -0.85 -12.70
CA LEU A 296 9.57 -1.29 -11.41
C LEU A 296 8.21 -0.65 -11.14
N ILE A 297 7.24 -1.45 -10.76
CA ILE A 297 5.87 -1.00 -10.53
C ILE A 297 5.35 -1.60 -9.23
N ALA A 298 4.71 -0.79 -8.37
CA ALA A 298 4.20 -1.31 -7.11
C ALA A 298 3.01 -0.52 -6.57
N ASN A 299 2.14 -1.24 -5.86
CA ASN A 299 1.15 -0.68 -4.94
C ASN A 299 1.36 -1.32 -3.55
N PRO A 300 2.27 -0.79 -2.73
CA PRO A 300 2.53 -1.33 -1.40
C PRO A 300 1.34 -1.13 -0.47
N PRO A 301 1.19 -1.96 0.59
CA PRO A 301 0.11 -1.83 1.56
C PRO A 301 0.17 -0.47 2.30
N TYR A 302 -0.97 0.25 2.36
CA TYR A 302 -1.07 1.58 2.99
C TYR A 302 -1.26 1.48 4.49
N GLY A 303 -0.46 2.25 5.25
CA GLY A 303 -0.60 2.33 6.70
C GLY A 303 -0.41 1.00 7.43
N LYS A 304 0.22 0.02 6.78
CA LYS A 304 0.56 -1.26 7.39
C LYS A 304 1.84 -1.13 8.19
N ASP A 305 1.82 -1.63 9.41
CA ASP A 305 3.04 -1.69 10.20
C ASP A 305 4.01 -2.75 9.65
N TRP A 306 5.31 -2.46 9.77
CA TRP A 306 6.40 -3.36 9.40
C TRP A 306 7.09 -3.99 10.60
N LYS A 307 6.39 -4.06 11.72
CA LYS A 307 6.91 -4.57 12.99
C LYS A 307 7.40 -6.02 12.88
N ARG A 308 6.76 -6.81 12.05
CA ARG A 308 7.18 -8.21 11.79
C ARG A 308 8.59 -8.29 11.19
N ASP A 309 8.95 -7.31 10.37
CA ASP A 309 10.22 -7.26 9.64
C ASP A 309 11.24 -6.31 10.30
N GLU A 310 10.90 -5.70 11.46
CA GLU A 310 11.65 -4.61 12.10
C GLU A 310 13.12 -4.97 12.37
N GLU A 311 13.39 -6.14 12.92
CA GLU A 311 14.75 -6.56 13.26
C GLU A 311 15.63 -6.64 12.01
N ALA A 312 15.16 -7.28 10.95
CA ALA A 312 15.88 -7.43 9.70
C ALA A 312 16.11 -6.07 8.99
N VAL A 313 15.06 -5.23 8.95
CA VAL A 313 15.13 -3.90 8.32
C VAL A 313 16.11 -3.00 9.06
N ARG A 314 16.12 -3.00 10.40
CA ARG A 314 17.08 -2.21 11.20
C ARG A 314 18.51 -2.70 11.01
N ALA A 315 18.73 -4.02 11.11
CA ALA A 315 20.04 -4.62 10.89
C ALA A 315 20.60 -4.31 9.48
N GLU A 316 19.72 -4.26 8.46
CA GLU A 316 20.12 -3.88 7.11
C GLU A 316 20.42 -2.37 6.99
N SER A 317 19.63 -1.51 7.62
CA SER A 317 19.86 -0.05 7.66
C SER A 317 21.20 0.30 8.31
N GLU A 318 21.64 -0.46 9.31
CA GLU A 318 22.92 -0.28 9.99
C GLU A 318 24.14 -0.61 9.11
N ARG A 319 23.95 -1.30 8.00
CA ARG A 319 25.03 -1.57 7.01
C ARG A 319 25.41 -0.30 6.21
N GLY A 320 24.75 0.82 6.44
CA GLY A 320 24.99 2.06 5.71
C GLY A 320 24.76 1.88 4.20
N ALA A 321 25.62 2.44 3.37
CA ALA A 321 25.46 2.43 1.91
C ALA A 321 25.31 1.05 1.26
N ALA A 322 25.64 -0.03 1.97
CA ALA A 322 25.45 -1.40 1.50
C ALA A 322 24.04 -1.96 1.77
N GLY A 323 23.20 -1.25 2.54
CA GLY A 323 21.85 -1.66 2.86
C GLY A 323 20.79 -0.84 2.08
N ARG A 324 19.70 -1.50 1.68
CA ARG A 324 18.59 -0.86 0.95
C ARG A 324 17.99 0.32 1.72
N PHE A 325 17.99 0.26 3.04
CA PHE A 325 17.31 1.20 3.93
C PHE A 325 18.24 2.27 4.53
N ALA A 326 19.44 2.43 3.97
CA ALA A 326 20.42 3.43 4.41
C ALA A 326 19.90 4.88 4.43
N PRO A 327 19.06 5.35 3.49
CA PRO A 327 18.55 6.72 3.50
C PRO A 327 17.72 7.08 4.72
N GLY A 328 17.09 6.09 5.38
CA GLY A 328 16.31 6.31 6.60
C GLY A 328 15.24 5.25 6.82
N LEU A 329 14.70 5.22 8.05
CA LEU A 329 13.61 4.31 8.41
C LEU A 329 12.35 5.12 8.72
N PRO A 330 11.21 4.83 8.06
CA PRO A 330 9.95 5.46 8.40
C PRO A 330 9.44 4.93 9.76
N ARG A 331 8.43 5.59 10.31
CA ARG A 331 7.74 5.10 11.51
C ARG A 331 7.24 3.66 11.32
N ILE A 332 7.24 2.87 12.41
CA ILE A 332 6.84 1.46 12.37
C ILE A 332 5.42 1.24 11.81
N SER A 333 4.51 2.18 12.02
CA SER A 333 3.11 2.07 11.61
C SER A 333 2.86 2.30 10.11
N ASP A 334 3.91 2.55 9.29
CA ASP A 334 3.75 2.79 7.86
C ASP A 334 5.01 2.41 7.08
N GLY A 335 4.95 1.26 6.38
CA GLY A 335 6.08 0.68 5.64
C GLY A 335 6.22 1.11 4.18
N GLN A 336 5.34 1.98 3.64
CA GLN A 336 5.31 2.30 2.20
C GLN A 336 6.68 2.76 1.66
N LEU A 337 7.38 3.63 2.41
CA LEU A 337 8.69 4.13 2.01
C LEU A 337 9.80 3.06 2.03
N LEU A 338 9.65 1.96 2.78
CA LEU A 338 10.59 0.84 2.71
C LEU A 338 10.49 0.10 1.38
N PHE A 339 9.27 -0.14 0.88
CA PHE A 339 9.07 -0.70 -0.46
C PHE A 339 9.66 0.21 -1.53
N PHE A 340 9.49 1.52 -1.38
CA PHE A 340 10.09 2.49 -2.29
C PHE A 340 11.63 2.44 -2.29
N LEU A 341 12.26 2.41 -1.10
CA LEU A 341 13.71 2.26 -0.98
C LEU A 341 14.21 0.93 -1.55
N HIS A 342 13.46 -0.14 -1.35
CA HIS A 342 13.75 -1.44 -1.95
C HIS A 342 13.75 -1.34 -3.49
N MET A 343 12.74 -0.71 -4.09
CA MET A 343 12.70 -0.52 -5.55
C MET A 343 13.89 0.30 -6.06
N LEU A 344 14.28 1.34 -5.33
CA LEU A 344 15.47 2.14 -5.69
C LEU A 344 16.77 1.33 -5.63
N ALA A 345 16.90 0.43 -4.65
CA ALA A 345 18.07 -0.45 -4.54
C ALA A 345 18.17 -1.50 -5.66
N HIS A 346 17.04 -1.78 -6.31
CA HIS A 346 16.95 -2.67 -7.47
C HIS A 346 16.91 -1.93 -8.82
N ALA A 347 17.16 -0.63 -8.82
CA ALA A 347 17.22 0.12 -10.06
C ALA A 347 18.55 -0.15 -10.79
N THR A 348 18.46 -0.37 -12.11
CA THR A 348 19.62 -0.52 -13.00
C THR A 348 20.50 0.74 -12.97
N ASP A 349 21.81 0.58 -12.99
CA ASP A 349 22.73 1.72 -13.05
C ASP A 349 22.42 2.62 -14.27
N PRO A 350 22.42 3.94 -14.13
CA PRO A 350 22.23 4.85 -15.26
C PRO A 350 23.16 4.59 -16.45
N LYS A 351 24.38 4.09 -16.19
CA LYS A 351 25.36 3.74 -17.24
C LYS A 351 24.94 2.52 -18.05
N GLU A 352 24.14 1.63 -17.45
CA GLU A 352 23.59 0.43 -18.08
C GLU A 352 22.18 0.65 -18.65
N GLY A 353 21.71 1.88 -18.66
CA GLY A 353 20.41 2.26 -19.19
C GLY A 353 19.43 2.80 -18.18
N GLY A 354 19.71 2.65 -16.89
CA GLY A 354 18.87 3.15 -15.80
C GLY A 354 17.46 2.58 -15.76
N SER A 355 16.68 2.99 -14.77
CA SER A 355 15.32 2.47 -14.52
C SER A 355 14.26 3.55 -14.50
N ARG A 356 13.01 3.12 -14.69
CA ARG A 356 11.82 3.92 -14.41
C ARG A 356 10.93 3.16 -13.42
N ILE A 357 10.39 3.88 -12.47
CA ILE A 357 9.61 3.35 -11.36
C ILE A 357 8.26 4.08 -11.33
N ALA A 358 7.17 3.34 -11.22
CA ALA A 358 5.86 3.87 -10.85
C ALA A 358 5.40 3.21 -9.56
N ILE A 359 5.28 3.98 -8.49
CA ILE A 359 4.77 3.49 -7.22
C ILE A 359 3.61 4.36 -6.77
N ILE A 360 2.50 3.72 -6.34
CA ILE A 360 1.36 4.44 -5.81
C ILE A 360 1.38 4.38 -4.29
N MET A 361 1.20 5.53 -3.66
CA MET A 361 1.19 5.68 -2.21
C MET A 361 0.09 6.64 -1.77
N ASN A 362 -0.34 6.57 -0.53
CA ASN A 362 -1.22 7.57 0.06
C ASN A 362 -0.45 8.87 0.37
N GLY A 363 -1.12 9.87 0.97
CA GLY A 363 -0.49 11.16 1.29
C GLY A 363 0.55 11.10 2.42
N SER A 364 0.58 10.04 3.23
CA SER A 364 1.47 9.94 4.39
C SER A 364 2.96 10.12 4.04
N PRO A 365 3.52 9.45 3.03
CA PRO A 365 4.91 9.64 2.59
C PRO A 365 5.27 11.08 2.21
N LEU A 366 4.30 11.89 1.78
CA LEU A 366 4.52 13.28 1.38
C LEU A 366 4.65 14.22 2.58
N PHE A 367 3.87 13.98 3.64
CA PHE A 367 3.67 14.98 4.71
C PHE A 367 4.14 14.53 6.09
N THR A 368 4.34 13.23 6.31
CA THR A 368 4.72 12.69 7.61
C THR A 368 6.21 12.85 7.85
N GLY A 369 6.56 12.95 9.14
CA GLY A 369 7.93 13.09 9.61
C GLY A 369 8.38 14.54 9.71
N ASP A 370 8.99 14.86 10.83
CA ASP A 370 9.61 16.17 11.07
C ASP A 370 11.04 16.20 10.49
N ALA A 371 11.66 17.37 10.46
CA ALA A 371 13.05 17.51 10.04
C ALA A 371 13.97 16.54 10.80
N GLY A 372 14.78 15.77 10.08
CA GLY A 372 15.68 14.76 10.65
C GLY A 372 14.99 13.42 10.99
N SER A 373 13.67 13.26 10.76
CA SER A 373 13.03 11.95 10.84
C SER A 373 13.38 11.07 9.64
N GLY A 374 13.22 9.75 9.77
CA GLY A 374 13.49 8.83 8.67
C GLY A 374 12.71 9.14 7.40
N GLU A 375 11.42 9.50 7.49
CA GLU A 375 10.63 9.90 6.34
C GLU A 375 11.16 11.18 5.67
N SER A 376 11.61 12.14 6.47
CA SER A 376 12.20 13.38 5.97
C SER A 376 13.53 13.11 5.26
N GLU A 377 14.38 12.24 5.84
CA GLU A 377 15.67 11.87 5.25
C GLU A 377 15.51 11.06 3.95
N ILE A 378 14.50 10.18 3.86
CA ILE A 378 14.17 9.48 2.61
C ILE A 378 13.75 10.48 1.53
N ARG A 379 12.87 11.44 1.85
CA ARG A 379 12.49 12.51 0.88
C ARG A 379 13.69 13.36 0.47
N ARG A 380 14.58 13.69 1.40
CA ARG A 380 15.82 14.39 1.10
C ARG A 380 16.67 13.61 0.11
N PHE A 381 16.89 12.31 0.37
CA PHE A 381 17.64 11.42 -0.52
C PHE A 381 17.08 11.43 -1.94
N ILE A 382 15.75 11.25 -2.09
CA ILE A 382 15.07 11.22 -3.39
C ILE A 382 15.29 12.53 -4.17
N LEU A 383 15.19 13.67 -3.50
CA LEU A 383 15.26 14.99 -4.13
C LEU A 383 16.71 15.44 -4.40
N GLU A 384 17.65 15.15 -3.48
CA GLU A 384 19.07 15.48 -3.67
C GLU A 384 19.73 14.63 -4.77
N HIS A 385 19.27 13.38 -4.97
CA HIS A 385 19.71 12.53 -6.08
C HIS A 385 18.90 12.74 -7.37
N ASP A 386 17.99 13.73 -7.39
CA ASP A 386 17.18 14.08 -8.55
C ASP A 386 16.38 12.91 -9.14
N LEU A 387 15.83 12.04 -8.29
CA LEU A 387 15.15 10.81 -8.70
C LEU A 387 13.67 11.04 -9.05
N LEU A 388 12.96 11.91 -8.32
CA LEU A 388 11.53 12.17 -8.52
C LEU A 388 11.30 12.98 -9.78
N GLU A 389 10.70 12.38 -10.80
CA GLU A 389 10.36 13.05 -12.07
C GLU A 389 9.01 13.75 -12.00
N ALA A 390 7.99 13.06 -11.52
CA ALA A 390 6.65 13.61 -11.37
C ALA A 390 5.90 12.99 -10.18
N LEU A 391 4.93 13.75 -9.68
CA LEU A 391 3.95 13.30 -8.68
C LEU A 391 2.55 13.59 -9.23
N ILE A 392 1.73 12.54 -9.40
CA ILE A 392 0.39 12.64 -9.95
C ILE A 392 -0.63 12.39 -8.84
N ALA A 393 -1.43 13.40 -8.49
CA ALA A 393 -2.55 13.26 -7.56
C ALA A 393 -3.73 12.60 -8.27
N LEU A 394 -4.24 11.50 -7.73
CA LEU A 394 -5.34 10.74 -8.30
C LEU A 394 -6.69 11.12 -7.67
N PRO A 395 -7.81 10.86 -8.37
CA PRO A 395 -9.15 10.99 -7.79
C PRO A 395 -9.33 10.14 -6.53
N GLU A 396 -10.09 10.62 -5.58
CA GLU A 396 -10.57 9.81 -4.46
C GLU A 396 -11.54 8.72 -4.94
N GLN A 397 -11.77 7.70 -4.13
CA GLN A 397 -12.70 6.60 -4.43
C GLN A 397 -12.36 5.78 -5.68
N LEU A 398 -11.07 5.69 -6.03
CA LEU A 398 -10.59 4.80 -7.08
C LEU A 398 -10.34 3.38 -6.61
N PHE A 399 -10.10 3.15 -5.31
CA PHE A 399 -9.76 1.86 -4.74
C PHE A 399 -10.97 1.18 -4.08
N TYR A 400 -10.95 -0.16 -4.01
CA TYR A 400 -12.10 -0.96 -3.56
C TYR A 400 -12.46 -0.79 -2.09
N ASN A 401 -11.55 -0.34 -1.24
CA ASN A 401 -11.73 -0.31 0.22
C ASN A 401 -11.16 0.93 0.89
N THR A 402 -10.83 1.94 0.11
CA THR A 402 -10.38 3.21 0.66
C THR A 402 -10.81 4.35 -0.23
N GLY A 403 -11.41 5.37 0.40
CA GLY A 403 -11.75 6.63 -0.26
C GLY A 403 -10.63 7.67 -0.21
N ILE A 404 -9.44 7.32 0.35
CA ILE A 404 -8.35 8.28 0.57
C ILE A 404 -7.69 8.73 -0.74
N ALA A 405 -7.16 9.94 -0.72
CA ALA A 405 -6.33 10.46 -1.80
C ALA A 405 -5.05 9.64 -1.95
N THR A 406 -4.72 9.27 -3.18
CA THR A 406 -3.51 8.54 -3.55
C THR A 406 -2.70 9.29 -4.60
N TYR A 407 -1.42 8.98 -4.66
CA TYR A 407 -0.46 9.67 -5.51
C TYR A 407 0.43 8.66 -6.22
N VAL A 408 0.56 8.78 -7.54
CA VAL A 408 1.56 8.02 -8.29
C VAL A 408 2.86 8.82 -8.30
N TRP A 409 3.92 8.18 -7.81
CA TRP A 409 5.26 8.70 -7.89
C TRP A 409 5.94 8.11 -9.12
N VAL A 410 6.29 8.97 -10.08
CA VAL A 410 7.10 8.60 -11.24
C VAL A 410 8.54 8.97 -10.92
N VAL A 411 9.38 7.96 -10.85
CA VAL A 411 10.77 8.07 -10.39
C VAL A 411 11.69 7.46 -11.42
N THR A 412 12.83 8.10 -11.67
CA THR A 412 13.85 7.59 -12.58
C THR A 412 15.22 8.11 -12.20
N ASN A 413 16.24 7.28 -12.39
CA ASN A 413 17.64 7.68 -12.24
C ASN A 413 18.29 8.13 -13.57
N ARG A 414 17.47 8.33 -14.62
CA ARG A 414 17.90 8.75 -15.98
C ARG A 414 17.03 9.84 -16.58
N LYS A 415 16.74 10.88 -15.81
CA LYS A 415 15.97 12.02 -16.30
C LYS A 415 16.57 12.61 -17.57
N VAL A 416 15.70 12.92 -18.54
CA VAL A 416 16.10 13.69 -19.72
C VAL A 416 16.57 15.10 -19.33
N PRO A 417 17.47 15.73 -20.08
CA PRO A 417 18.07 17.03 -19.70
C PRO A 417 17.05 18.11 -19.32
N ALA A 418 15.93 18.21 -20.01
CA ALA A 418 14.88 19.21 -19.73
C ALA A 418 14.21 19.06 -18.35
N ARG A 419 14.23 17.84 -17.78
CA ARG A 419 13.60 17.50 -16.49
C ARG A 419 14.58 17.44 -15.31
N ARG A 420 15.89 17.54 -15.59
CA ARG A 420 16.93 17.46 -14.52
C ARG A 420 16.77 18.61 -13.53
N GLY A 421 16.89 18.31 -12.26
CA GLY A 421 16.73 19.26 -11.15
C GLY A 421 15.31 19.79 -10.97
N LYS A 422 14.30 19.17 -11.62
CA LYS A 422 12.89 19.60 -11.56
C LYS A 422 11.98 18.44 -11.20
N VAL A 423 10.82 18.78 -10.61
CA VAL A 423 9.71 17.87 -10.31
C VAL A 423 8.43 18.47 -10.88
N GLN A 424 7.68 17.69 -11.64
CA GLN A 424 6.36 18.06 -12.12
C GLN A 424 5.29 17.55 -11.14
N LEU A 425 4.41 18.42 -10.68
CA LEU A 425 3.21 18.08 -9.92
C LEU A 425 2.01 18.14 -10.87
N VAL A 426 1.30 17.02 -10.98
CA VAL A 426 0.11 16.88 -11.83
C VAL A 426 -1.12 16.65 -10.97
N ASP A 427 -2.13 17.50 -11.14
CA ASP A 427 -3.45 17.30 -10.54
C ASP A 427 -4.35 16.54 -11.50
N ALA A 428 -4.47 15.24 -11.26
CA ALA A 428 -5.37 14.38 -12.01
C ALA A 428 -6.68 14.07 -11.24
N THR A 429 -6.97 14.79 -10.16
CA THR A 429 -8.13 14.52 -9.30
C THR A 429 -9.49 14.64 -10.01
N SER A 430 -9.55 15.39 -11.14
CA SER A 430 -10.75 15.56 -11.96
C SER A 430 -10.83 14.63 -13.18
N PHE A 431 -9.84 13.73 -13.39
CA PHE A 431 -9.76 12.88 -14.60
C PHE A 431 -10.44 11.52 -14.40
N TRP A 432 -11.71 11.51 -14.06
CA TRP A 432 -12.50 10.30 -13.80
C TRP A 432 -13.89 10.37 -14.40
N ILE A 433 -14.56 9.22 -14.44
CA ILE A 433 -16.00 9.08 -14.69
C ILE A 433 -16.65 8.25 -13.57
N PRO A 434 -17.95 8.45 -13.28
CA PRO A 434 -18.65 7.63 -12.30
C PRO A 434 -18.86 6.21 -12.82
N MET A 435 -18.67 5.21 -11.96
CA MET A 435 -18.98 3.82 -12.27
C MET A 435 -20.50 3.60 -12.26
N ARG A 436 -21.00 2.72 -13.14
CA ARG A 436 -22.43 2.32 -13.14
C ARG A 436 -22.83 1.59 -11.86
N LYS A 437 -21.93 0.83 -11.26
CA LYS A 437 -22.10 0.08 -10.01
C LYS A 437 -20.85 0.22 -9.18
N SER A 438 -20.99 0.65 -7.93
CA SER A 438 -19.87 0.70 -6.99
C SER A 438 -19.38 -0.70 -6.65
N LEU A 439 -18.05 -0.81 -6.44
CA LEU A 439 -17.39 -2.01 -5.95
C LEU A 439 -16.68 -1.66 -4.64
N GLY A 440 -17.32 -1.92 -3.51
CA GLY A 440 -16.87 -1.42 -2.22
C GLY A 440 -16.84 0.11 -2.20
N ASP A 441 -15.70 0.70 -1.82
CA ASP A 441 -15.50 2.16 -1.83
C ASP A 441 -15.19 2.73 -3.21
N LYS A 442 -14.85 1.87 -4.19
CA LYS A 442 -14.60 2.31 -5.56
C LYS A 442 -15.89 2.74 -6.24
N ARG A 443 -15.99 4.03 -6.57
CA ARG A 443 -17.13 4.65 -7.26
C ARG A 443 -16.75 5.37 -8.54
N ARG A 444 -15.45 5.55 -8.76
CA ARG A 444 -14.87 6.27 -9.87
C ARG A 444 -13.92 5.38 -10.65
N GLU A 445 -13.81 5.63 -11.94
CA GLU A 445 -12.83 4.96 -12.80
C GLU A 445 -12.13 5.98 -13.71
N ILE A 446 -10.89 5.66 -14.10
CA ILE A 446 -10.10 6.46 -15.03
C ILE A 446 -10.15 5.75 -16.39
N PRO A 447 -10.99 6.20 -17.33
CA PRO A 447 -11.05 5.59 -18.65
C PRO A 447 -9.78 5.89 -19.46
N LEU A 448 -9.58 5.13 -20.54
CA LEU A 448 -8.37 5.19 -21.36
C LEU A 448 -8.10 6.60 -21.93
N GLU A 449 -9.16 7.32 -22.31
CA GLU A 449 -9.07 8.70 -22.82
C GLU A 449 -8.51 9.63 -21.74
N ARG A 450 -8.92 9.47 -20.49
CA ARG A 450 -8.40 10.26 -19.37
C ARG A 450 -6.97 9.89 -19.02
N THR A 451 -6.62 8.62 -19.17
CA THR A 451 -5.22 8.17 -19.06
C THR A 451 -4.35 8.87 -20.11
N GLN A 452 -4.81 8.97 -21.35
CA GLN A 452 -4.10 9.68 -22.41
C GLN A 452 -3.95 11.19 -22.13
N ASP A 453 -5.00 11.83 -21.59
CA ASP A 453 -4.92 13.23 -21.16
C ASP A 453 -3.82 13.42 -20.10
N ILE A 454 -3.77 12.55 -19.07
CA ILE A 454 -2.76 12.62 -18.00
C ILE A 454 -1.35 12.40 -18.57
N LEU A 455 -1.18 11.44 -19.47
CA LEU A 455 0.10 11.19 -20.15
C LEU A 455 0.56 12.39 -20.97
N LYS A 456 -0.37 13.04 -21.68
CA LYS A 456 -0.08 14.25 -22.44
C LYS A 456 0.41 15.39 -21.54
N ILE A 457 -0.26 15.62 -20.39
CA ILE A 457 0.17 16.62 -19.40
C ILE A 457 1.59 16.32 -18.92
N LEU A 458 1.87 15.03 -18.64
CA LEU A 458 3.21 14.61 -18.24
C LEU A 458 4.23 14.86 -19.34
N ALA A 459 3.92 14.53 -20.60
CA ALA A 459 4.81 14.66 -21.75
C ALA A 459 5.07 16.12 -22.13
N ASP A 460 4.03 16.95 -22.16
CA ASP A 460 4.10 18.37 -22.54
C ASP A 460 4.98 19.16 -21.55
N PHE A 461 5.12 18.70 -20.33
CA PHE A 461 5.97 19.30 -19.30
C PHE A 461 5.80 20.81 -19.19
N LYS A 462 4.56 21.28 -19.14
CA LYS A 462 4.20 22.69 -19.12
C LYS A 462 3.90 23.17 -17.71
N ASP A 463 4.54 24.26 -17.28
CA ASP A 463 4.25 24.92 -16.00
C ASP A 463 3.01 25.78 -16.12
N GLY A 464 2.13 25.70 -15.13
CA GLY A 464 0.88 26.47 -15.08
C GLY A 464 -0.17 26.03 -16.12
N ASP A 465 -0.10 24.79 -16.61
CA ASP A 465 -1.16 24.24 -17.48
C ASP A 465 -2.48 24.15 -16.76
N THR A 466 -3.59 24.51 -17.44
CA THR A 466 -4.92 24.66 -16.84
C THR A 466 -5.95 23.79 -17.54
N ARG A 467 -7.01 23.46 -16.80
CA ARG A 467 -8.20 22.77 -17.28
C ARG A 467 -9.45 23.40 -16.70
N VAL A 468 -10.47 23.54 -17.52
CA VAL A 468 -11.81 23.92 -17.04
C VAL A 468 -12.50 22.71 -16.44
N ILE A 469 -12.83 22.79 -15.17
CA ILE A 469 -13.57 21.77 -14.42
C ILE A 469 -14.99 22.32 -14.20
N THR A 470 -15.99 21.48 -14.45
CA THR A 470 -17.40 21.84 -14.17
C THR A 470 -17.85 21.05 -12.95
N GLU A 471 -18.03 21.75 -11.82
CA GLU A 471 -18.62 21.21 -10.59
C GLU A 471 -19.90 21.99 -10.24
N ASP A 472 -20.99 21.30 -9.95
CA ASP A 472 -22.28 21.89 -9.61
C ASP A 472 -22.77 22.98 -10.58
N GLY A 473 -22.49 22.80 -11.88
CA GLY A 473 -22.87 23.75 -12.94
C GLY A 473 -21.99 25.01 -13.02
N LYS A 474 -20.96 25.13 -12.18
CA LYS A 474 -19.96 26.21 -12.26
C LYS A 474 -18.73 25.73 -12.98
N GLN A 475 -18.22 26.55 -13.88
CA GLN A 475 -16.95 26.31 -14.56
C GLN A 475 -15.84 27.05 -13.82
N GLU A 476 -14.81 26.32 -13.42
CA GLU A 476 -13.62 26.88 -12.79
C GLU A 476 -12.38 26.44 -13.54
N GLU A 477 -11.52 27.39 -13.88
CA GLU A 477 -10.24 27.10 -14.49
C GLU A 477 -9.23 26.72 -13.41
N THR A 478 -8.82 25.45 -13.39
CA THR A 478 -7.93 24.89 -12.37
C THR A 478 -6.58 24.57 -12.97
N VAL A 479 -5.51 24.93 -12.25
CA VAL A 479 -4.13 24.57 -12.64
C VAL A 479 -3.90 23.08 -12.37
N ILE A 480 -3.60 22.34 -13.44
CA ILE A 480 -3.42 20.87 -13.41
C ILE A 480 -1.95 20.43 -13.48
N SER A 481 -1.02 21.33 -13.80
CA SER A 481 0.41 21.03 -13.86
C SER A 481 1.24 22.19 -13.32
N LYS A 482 2.19 21.87 -12.43
CA LYS A 482 3.21 22.84 -11.95
C LYS A 482 4.58 22.18 -11.91
N ILE A 483 5.60 22.96 -12.26
CA ILE A 483 6.99 22.52 -12.27
C ILE A 483 7.78 23.28 -11.21
N PHE A 484 8.47 22.54 -10.36
CA PHE A 484 9.29 23.12 -9.31
C PHE A 484 10.72 22.59 -9.39
N PRO A 485 11.74 23.42 -9.12
CA PRO A 485 13.08 22.91 -8.88
C PRO A 485 13.10 22.01 -7.64
N THR A 486 13.92 20.95 -7.62
CA THR A 486 14.03 20.04 -6.47
C THR A 486 14.36 20.76 -5.17
N THR A 487 15.14 21.84 -5.24
CA THR A 487 15.51 22.69 -4.10
C THR A 487 14.33 23.43 -3.47
N HIS A 488 13.21 23.59 -4.20
CA HIS A 488 12.01 24.24 -3.68
C HIS A 488 11.38 23.50 -2.50
N PHE A 489 11.55 22.18 -2.44
CA PHE A 489 10.99 21.33 -1.40
C PHE A 489 11.86 21.29 -0.14
N GLY A 490 13.10 21.80 -0.19
CA GLY A 490 14.02 21.83 0.93
C GLY A 490 13.80 23.07 1.82
N PHE A 491 13.89 22.92 3.13
CA PHE A 491 13.85 24.03 4.07
C PHE A 491 14.74 23.75 5.27
N ARG A 492 15.18 24.84 5.91
CA ARG A 492 15.87 24.75 7.20
C ARG A 492 14.86 24.92 8.33
N LYS A 493 14.80 23.99 9.26
CA LYS A 493 14.04 24.13 10.49
C LYS A 493 14.90 24.84 11.52
N ILE A 494 14.48 26.04 11.92
CA ILE A 494 15.12 26.82 12.98
C ILE A 494 14.24 26.80 14.22
N THR A 495 14.80 26.44 15.35
CA THR A 495 14.11 26.59 16.63
C THR A 495 14.38 28.02 17.18
N VAL A 496 13.32 28.81 17.24
CA VAL A 496 13.39 30.12 17.87
C VAL A 496 12.87 29.99 19.30
N GLU A 497 13.79 30.02 20.25
CA GLU A 497 13.43 30.05 21.66
C GLU A 497 13.05 31.47 22.06
N ARG A 498 11.87 31.63 22.61
CA ARG A 498 11.43 32.87 23.21
C ARG A 498 11.31 32.67 24.72
N PRO A 499 11.77 33.64 25.54
CA PRO A 499 11.51 33.58 26.97
C PRO A 499 10.01 33.40 27.22
N LEU A 500 9.66 32.42 28.04
CA LEU A 500 8.27 32.19 28.43
C LEU A 500 7.78 33.43 29.22
N ARG A 501 6.99 34.26 28.58
CA ARG A 501 6.27 35.33 29.23
C ARG A 501 4.94 34.81 29.75
N LEU A 502 4.98 34.24 30.93
CA LEU A 502 3.77 33.82 31.61
C LEU A 502 3.21 35.03 32.36
N ASN A 503 2.05 35.48 31.97
CA ASN A 503 1.27 36.45 32.76
C ASN A 503 0.20 35.65 33.49
N PHE A 504 0.30 35.66 34.82
CA PHE A 504 -0.66 35.03 35.72
C PHE A 504 -1.63 36.08 36.23
N GLN A 505 -2.88 35.96 35.84
CA GLN A 505 -3.93 36.87 36.25
C GLN A 505 -5.22 36.08 36.43
N ALA A 506 -5.87 36.23 37.57
CA ALA A 506 -7.14 35.58 37.88
C ALA A 506 -8.30 36.55 37.56
N THR A 507 -8.47 36.89 36.26
CA THR A 507 -9.67 37.65 35.85
C THR A 507 -10.86 36.73 35.68
N PRO A 508 -12.10 37.22 35.82
CA PRO A 508 -13.32 36.41 35.61
C PRO A 508 -13.32 35.70 34.27
N GLU A 509 -12.89 36.38 33.18
CA GLU A 509 -12.85 35.82 31.84
C GLU A 509 -11.82 34.66 31.73
N ARG A 510 -10.69 34.77 32.44
CA ARG A 510 -9.66 33.71 32.46
C ARG A 510 -10.06 32.55 33.35
N ILE A 511 -10.75 32.80 34.44
CA ILE A 511 -11.31 31.76 35.31
C ILE A 511 -12.35 30.95 34.52
N LYS A 512 -13.23 31.63 33.79
CA LYS A 512 -14.23 30.96 32.93
C LYS A 512 -13.62 30.06 31.85
N ARG A 513 -12.43 30.39 31.31
CA ARG A 513 -11.71 29.52 30.36
C ARG A 513 -11.22 28.20 30.95
N LEU A 514 -11.21 28.05 32.29
CA LEU A 514 -10.91 26.77 32.92
C LEU A 514 -11.94 25.70 32.52
N ASP A 515 -13.18 26.10 32.28
CA ASP A 515 -14.25 25.18 31.87
C ASP A 515 -13.95 24.52 30.53
N ASP A 516 -13.18 25.17 29.66
CA ASP A 516 -12.75 24.67 28.34
C ASP A 516 -11.44 23.87 28.41
N GLU A 517 -10.73 23.89 29.56
CA GLU A 517 -9.46 23.18 29.72
C GLU A 517 -9.68 21.68 29.98
N LYS A 518 -9.17 20.83 29.10
CA LYS A 518 -9.29 19.36 29.22
C LYS A 518 -8.82 18.80 30.56
N GLY A 519 -7.76 19.40 31.15
CA GLY A 519 -7.26 19.02 32.46
C GLY A 519 -8.26 19.30 33.59
N PHE A 520 -8.99 20.40 33.48
CA PHE A 520 -10.02 20.79 34.44
C PHE A 520 -11.30 19.98 34.27
N GLN A 521 -11.72 19.77 33.05
CA GLN A 521 -12.86 18.89 32.73
C GLN A 521 -12.63 17.46 33.20
N SER A 522 -11.41 16.95 33.08
CA SER A 522 -11.06 15.58 33.50
C SER A 522 -11.16 15.34 35.02
N LEU A 523 -11.18 16.40 35.84
CA LEU A 523 -11.39 16.27 37.30
C LEU A 523 -12.78 15.71 37.61
N ALA A 524 -13.80 16.06 36.81
CA ALA A 524 -15.17 15.59 36.99
C ALA A 524 -15.49 14.30 36.19
N GLN A 525 -14.48 13.68 35.58
CA GLN A 525 -14.64 12.44 34.82
C GLN A 525 -14.06 11.25 35.58
N SER A 526 -14.72 10.10 35.52
CA SER A 526 -14.24 8.84 36.06
C SER A 526 -14.25 7.75 35.00
N LYS A 527 -13.23 6.91 35.02
CA LYS A 527 -13.17 5.67 34.20
C LYS A 527 -13.87 4.49 34.89
N LYS A 528 -14.27 4.63 36.14
CA LYS A 528 -14.98 3.60 36.92
C LYS A 528 -16.47 3.62 36.60
N LYS A 529 -17.13 2.48 36.61
CA LYS A 529 -18.57 2.33 36.39
C LYS A 529 -19.32 2.18 37.74
N GLY A 530 -20.62 2.48 37.74
CA GLY A 530 -21.48 2.31 38.90
C GLY A 530 -21.26 3.32 40.03
N ALA A 531 -21.63 2.98 41.25
CA ALA A 531 -21.60 3.87 42.43
C ALA A 531 -20.20 4.46 42.71
N ALA A 532 -19.13 3.69 42.48
CA ALA A 532 -17.76 4.16 42.66
C ALA A 532 -17.37 5.25 41.64
N GLY A 533 -17.84 5.15 40.40
CA GLY A 533 -17.65 6.16 39.37
C GLY A 533 -18.44 7.45 39.66
N ALA A 534 -19.69 7.32 40.11
CA ALA A 534 -20.53 8.45 40.51
C ALA A 534 -19.92 9.23 41.69
N LYS A 535 -19.35 8.53 42.67
CA LYS A 535 -18.65 9.15 43.81
C LYS A 535 -17.43 9.94 43.35
N GLU A 536 -16.57 9.37 42.53
CA GLU A 536 -15.38 10.02 42.01
C GLU A 536 -15.71 11.27 41.16
N GLN A 537 -16.78 11.21 40.36
CA GLN A 537 -17.29 12.36 39.60
C GLN A 537 -17.81 13.48 40.53
N ALA A 538 -18.54 13.10 41.58
CA ALA A 538 -19.05 14.07 42.57
C ALA A 538 -17.90 14.78 43.33
N GLU A 539 -16.89 14.03 43.76
CA GLU A 539 -15.66 14.55 44.38
C GLU A 539 -14.92 15.50 43.41
N GLY A 540 -14.79 15.11 42.15
CA GLY A 540 -14.17 15.92 41.09
C GLY A 540 -14.91 17.24 40.82
N ARG A 541 -16.25 17.24 40.82
CA ARG A 541 -17.04 18.48 40.72
C ARG A 541 -16.89 19.40 41.93
N VAL A 542 -16.72 18.85 43.14
CA VAL A 542 -16.42 19.63 44.33
C VAL A 542 -15.05 20.29 44.22
N GLU A 543 -14.06 19.54 43.71
CA GLU A 543 -12.70 20.06 43.49
C GLU A 543 -12.67 21.16 42.42
N GLN A 544 -13.43 21.01 41.32
CA GLN A 544 -13.61 22.05 40.30
C GLN A 544 -14.17 23.35 40.91
N ARG A 545 -15.24 23.26 41.70
CA ARG A 545 -15.83 24.43 42.38
C ARG A 545 -14.86 25.08 43.36
N ARG A 546 -14.13 24.28 44.16
CA ARG A 546 -13.10 24.79 45.08
C ARG A 546 -11.99 25.51 44.34
N SER A 547 -11.55 24.98 43.20
CA SER A 547 -10.49 25.57 42.38
C SER A 547 -10.94 26.89 41.77
N GLY A 548 -12.17 26.96 41.22
CA GLY A 548 -12.77 28.20 40.71
C GLY A 548 -12.88 29.29 41.80
N SER A 549 -13.51 28.97 42.92
CA SER A 549 -13.72 29.92 44.02
C SER A 549 -12.40 30.33 44.73
N PHE A 550 -11.38 29.48 44.68
CA PHE A 550 -10.05 29.84 45.17
C PHE A 550 -9.40 30.90 44.28
N LEU A 551 -9.51 30.75 42.96
CA LEU A 551 -8.94 31.69 41.99
C LEU A 551 -9.68 33.05 41.99
N GLU A 552 -10.96 33.07 42.24
CA GLU A 552 -11.77 34.30 42.40
C GLU A 552 -11.35 35.18 43.59
N ARG A 553 -10.72 34.59 44.61
CA ARG A 553 -10.22 35.32 45.79
C ARG A 553 -8.87 36.01 45.58
N PHE A 554 -8.22 35.81 44.44
CA PHE A 554 -6.99 36.51 44.11
C PHE A 554 -7.30 37.89 43.52
N PRO A 555 -6.59 38.96 43.98
CA PRO A 555 -6.76 40.27 43.38
C PRO A 555 -6.36 40.24 41.91
N ALA A 556 -7.08 40.97 41.07
CA ALA A 556 -6.92 41.02 39.61
C ALA A 556 -5.56 41.60 39.15
N GLY A 557 -4.60 41.77 40.05
CA GLY A 557 -3.24 42.21 39.72
C GLY A 557 -2.45 41.20 38.94
N SER A 558 -1.79 41.61 37.84
CA SER A 558 -0.90 40.75 37.06
C SER A 558 0.41 40.47 37.80
N SER A 559 0.71 39.19 38.07
CA SER A 559 2.05 38.79 38.50
C SER A 559 2.85 38.34 37.28
N ARG A 560 4.03 38.93 37.08
CA ARG A 560 5.02 38.48 36.09
C ARG A 560 6.03 37.60 36.80
N THR A 561 6.18 36.36 36.40
CA THR A 561 7.35 35.58 36.78
C THR A 561 8.54 35.99 35.90
N GLY A 562 9.16 37.08 36.27
CA GLY A 562 10.58 37.28 35.97
C GLY A 562 11.36 36.79 37.17
N THR A 563 12.56 36.27 36.98
CA THR A 563 13.52 35.88 38.01
C THR A 563 13.32 36.61 39.30
N SER A 564 13.04 35.88 40.40
CA SER A 564 12.85 36.45 41.71
C SER A 564 14.14 37.16 42.13
N SER A 565 14.18 38.49 42.03
CA SER A 565 15.04 39.29 42.90
C SER A 565 14.52 39.09 44.30
N ARG A 566 15.28 38.44 45.16
CA ARG A 566 15.05 38.40 46.60
C ARG A 566 15.14 39.83 47.15
N THR A 567 14.04 40.53 47.20
CA THR A 567 13.89 41.63 48.13
C THR A 567 13.44 41.05 49.48
N ARG A 568 14.29 41.09 50.45
CA ARG A 568 13.98 40.81 51.85
C ARG A 568 12.90 41.82 52.29
N SER A 569 11.69 41.35 52.52
CA SER A 569 10.66 41.77 53.45
C SER A 569 9.27 41.40 52.96
N SER A 570 8.87 40.18 53.19
CA SER A 570 7.47 39.84 53.35
C SER A 570 7.37 38.61 54.27
N PRO A 571 6.35 38.53 55.12
CA PRO A 571 6.21 37.46 56.10
C PRO A 571 6.07 36.13 55.39
N ARG A 572 6.71 35.05 55.86
CA ARG A 572 6.55 33.69 55.38
C ARG A 572 5.07 33.34 55.36
N PRO A 573 4.47 33.00 54.21
CA PRO A 573 3.14 32.44 54.24
C PRO A 573 3.22 31.09 54.92
N GLY A 574 2.42 30.87 55.93
CA GLY A 574 2.27 29.60 56.61
C GLY A 574 2.00 28.48 55.56
N LYS A 575 2.41 27.27 55.91
CA LYS A 575 2.18 26.06 55.11
C LYS A 575 0.69 25.87 54.78
N ARG A 576 0.17 26.60 53.81
CA ARG A 576 -1.13 26.29 53.20
C ARG A 576 -0.86 25.43 52.01
N SER A 577 -1.27 24.15 52.09
CA SER A 577 -1.26 23.21 50.98
C SER A 577 -2.07 23.77 49.82
N TRP A 578 -1.47 23.81 48.65
CA TRP A 578 -2.21 24.13 47.42
C TRP A 578 -3.31 23.13 47.21
N PRO A 579 -4.52 23.54 46.82
CA PRO A 579 -5.68 22.66 46.71
C PRO A 579 -5.64 21.68 45.50
N PHE A 580 -4.53 21.68 44.74
CA PHE A 580 -4.42 20.82 43.54
C PHE A 580 -3.58 19.58 43.82
N PRO A 581 -4.03 18.38 43.37
CA PRO A 581 -3.24 17.14 43.43
C PRO A 581 -1.92 17.29 42.67
N ARG A 582 -0.86 16.63 43.14
CA ARG A 582 0.50 16.74 42.55
C ARG A 582 0.58 16.49 41.05
N ARG A 583 -0.35 15.69 40.45
CA ARG A 583 -0.41 15.39 39.02
C ARG A 583 -0.95 16.55 38.16
N SER A 584 -1.73 17.47 38.73
CA SER A 584 -2.35 18.58 37.98
C SER A 584 -1.51 19.89 38.06
N ARG A 585 -0.52 19.95 38.96
CA ARG A 585 0.29 21.17 39.19
C ARG A 585 1.06 21.69 37.96
N LYS A 586 1.33 20.84 36.97
CA LYS A 586 2.11 21.23 35.76
C LYS A 586 1.27 21.83 34.63
N ARG A 587 -0.07 21.88 34.72
CA ARG A 587 -0.94 22.26 33.59
C ARG A 587 -1.87 23.47 33.82
N PHE A 588 -1.99 23.97 35.03
CA PHE A 588 -2.94 25.05 35.36
C PHE A 588 -2.35 26.45 35.32
N PHE A 589 -1.63 26.79 34.26
CA PHE A 589 -1.17 28.16 34.05
C PHE A 589 -1.88 28.77 32.85
N LEU A 590 -2.73 29.74 33.10
CA LEU A 590 -3.49 30.49 32.09
C LEU A 590 -2.53 31.27 31.17
N ARG A 591 -2.39 30.88 29.96
CA ARG A 591 -1.56 31.51 28.92
C ARG A 591 -2.34 32.62 28.22
N SER A 592 -1.80 33.81 28.06
CA SER A 592 -2.33 34.85 27.20
C SER A 592 -1.32 35.25 26.13
N PRO A 593 -1.68 35.31 24.85
CA PRO A 593 -0.87 35.94 23.83
C PRO A 593 -1.20 37.45 23.78
N SER A 594 -0.67 38.25 24.68
CA SER A 594 -0.73 39.72 24.53
C SER A 594 0.61 40.23 24.03
N GLY A 595 0.58 40.85 22.83
CA GLY A 595 1.74 41.48 22.22
C GLY A 595 2.15 42.76 22.94
N THR A 596 3.05 42.68 23.89
CA THR A 596 3.75 43.82 24.43
C THR A 596 5.26 43.60 24.37
N LYS A 597 6.00 44.64 23.95
CA LYS A 597 7.47 44.63 23.77
C LYS A 597 8.22 44.22 25.06
N PRO A 598 9.39 43.58 24.93
CA PRO A 598 10.15 43.08 26.07
C PRO A 598 10.89 44.20 26.83
N PRO A 599 11.07 44.06 28.15
CA PRO A 599 12.12 44.76 28.84
C PRO A 599 13.48 44.09 28.57
N ARG A 600 14.54 44.89 28.54
CA ARG A 600 15.92 44.48 28.26
C ARG A 600 16.38 43.37 29.20
N SER A 601 17.14 42.44 28.66
CA SER A 601 17.70 41.28 29.34
C SER A 601 18.69 41.66 30.46
N ALA A 602 18.52 41.03 31.64
CA ALA A 602 19.59 40.92 32.61
C ALA A 602 20.41 39.66 32.29
N ALA A 603 21.65 39.84 31.88
CA ALA A 603 22.62 38.79 31.69
C ALA A 603 23.05 38.22 33.03
N THR A 604 22.90 36.94 33.28
CA THR A 604 23.59 36.23 34.36
C THR A 604 24.66 35.33 33.75
N ARG A 605 25.90 35.75 34.00
CA ARG A 605 27.08 34.88 33.90
C ARG A 605 26.96 33.76 34.95
N LYS A 606 26.98 32.52 34.51
CA LYS A 606 27.74 31.43 35.14
C LYS A 606 27.88 30.31 34.10
N GLY A 607 29.15 30.01 33.82
CA GLY A 607 29.52 29.00 32.84
C GLY A 607 29.19 27.61 33.33
N ILE A 608 28.58 26.90 32.43
CA ILE A 608 28.73 25.46 32.26
C ILE A 608 29.03 25.31 30.77
N GLN A 609 30.24 24.91 30.49
CA GLN A 609 30.62 24.47 29.15
C GLN A 609 29.85 23.17 28.88
N ASN A 610 28.73 23.28 28.20
CA ASN A 610 28.21 22.19 27.42
C ASN A 610 28.70 22.40 25.97
N PRO A 611 29.18 21.36 25.31
CA PRO A 611 29.57 21.46 23.90
C PRO A 611 28.38 21.97 23.11
N ILE A 612 28.61 22.96 22.30
CA ILE A 612 27.67 23.47 21.32
C ILE A 612 27.22 22.26 20.50
N PRO A 613 25.93 21.91 20.49
CA PRO A 613 25.47 20.93 19.51
C PRO A 613 25.80 21.55 18.15
N SER A 614 26.57 20.82 17.36
CA SER A 614 26.78 21.12 15.94
C SER A 614 25.45 21.51 15.35
N CYS A 615 25.41 22.66 14.68
CA CYS A 615 24.23 23.13 13.94
C CYS A 615 23.90 22.10 12.89
N GLU A 616 23.14 21.06 13.25
CA GLU A 616 22.62 20.10 12.29
C GLU A 616 21.63 20.85 11.42
N THR A 617 22.07 21.15 10.23
CA THR A 617 21.23 21.60 9.11
C THR A 617 20.29 20.47 8.75
N ALA A 618 19.22 20.30 9.53
CA ALA A 618 18.15 19.40 9.17
C ALA A 618 17.43 19.98 7.94
N LYS A 619 17.81 19.53 6.76
CA LYS A 619 17.06 19.79 5.53
C LYS A 619 15.84 18.87 5.53
N ALA A 620 14.69 19.39 5.92
CA ALA A 620 13.44 18.68 5.76
C ALA A 620 12.75 19.12 4.46
N CYS A 621 12.25 18.16 3.69
CA CYS A 621 11.50 18.44 2.49
C CYS A 621 10.02 18.62 2.83
N ARG A 622 9.43 19.77 2.44
CA ARG A 622 7.98 19.99 2.44
C ARG A 622 7.53 20.26 1.01
N PHE A 623 6.41 19.66 0.64
CA PHE A 623 5.71 20.06 -0.56
C PHE A 623 5.12 21.47 -0.39
N PRO A 624 5.09 22.29 -1.45
CA PRO A 624 4.51 23.64 -1.43
C PRO A 624 3.05 23.63 -0.96
N LYS A 625 2.55 24.80 -0.54
CA LYS A 625 1.12 24.98 -0.19
C LYS A 625 0.16 24.50 -1.29
N ALA A 626 0.58 24.55 -2.56
CA ALA A 626 -0.18 24.02 -3.68
C ALA A 626 -0.53 22.54 -3.56
N CYS A 627 0.37 21.72 -2.97
CA CYS A 627 0.04 20.32 -2.67
C CYS A 627 -0.91 20.16 -1.49
N ARG A 628 -1.05 21.16 -0.62
CA ARG A 628 -2.04 21.10 0.48
C ARG A 628 -3.47 21.28 -0.01
N THR A 629 -3.67 22.05 -1.08
CA THR A 629 -4.99 22.19 -1.72
C THR A 629 -5.46 20.88 -2.32
N PHE A 630 -4.53 19.99 -2.72
CA PHE A 630 -4.87 18.64 -3.18
C PHE A 630 -5.38 17.71 -2.06
N SER A 631 -5.10 18.02 -0.79
CA SER A 631 -5.47 17.15 0.33
C SER A 631 -6.59 17.71 1.21
N SER A 632 -6.96 18.97 1.07
CA SER A 632 -7.89 19.68 1.97
C SER A 632 -9.23 20.07 1.37
N ALA A 633 -9.54 19.62 0.15
CA ALA A 633 -10.91 19.71 -0.36
C ALA A 633 -11.77 18.65 0.34
N LYS A 634 -12.30 19.00 1.51
CA LYS A 634 -13.51 18.43 2.10
C LYS A 634 -14.63 19.42 1.92
#